data_403a2549815b71007c687fe60722d1bf
#
_entry.id   403a2549815b71007c687fe60722d1bf
#
_cell.length_a   1.000
_cell.length_b   1.000
_cell.length_c   1.000
_cell.angle_alpha   90.00
_cell.angle_beta   90.00
_cell.angle_gamma   90.00
#
_symmetry.space_group_name_H-M   'P 1'
#
loop_
_entity.id
_entity.type
_entity.pdbx_description
1 polymer ?
#
loop_
_entity_poly.entity_id
_entity_poly.type
_entity_poly.pdbx_seq_one_letter_code
_entity_poly.pdbx_strand_id
1 'polypeptide(L)'
;MSGPTLLATKLAPPLRRGLMHRRRLVQALNGAARHRLTLLVAPAGWGKTSLLADWHTTGRRERVGWLALDPEDSDPVRFWTYLISAVRTVLPGVGERALATLGIPGRALYDAALPALINDLATLDENVHLVLDDYHVLTDPELHRTVAYLLAHQPPRLHLIIATRSDPPLPFGRLRAHGEMLEIRANDLAFTDTEATTMLNGALALRLDVQDVQRLAARTEGWAAGLYLAGLSLREHPDRAAFVAAFHGTDRFVFDFLGSEVLAAQPADLRTFLLETSILARLSASLCQAVTGRADSAALLERIERSNLFLVPLDSEGHWFRYHRLFGELLRHELGIAQPQRVPELHRRAAAWFHAAGQVGEAIDHAAAAGDIDGAAELIAGNWNTWFNAGRLATVQGWLDRLPAPVQLADSRLCVARAWLLLDTGSLDGIDRWLAGADAAADPADAVTLREIAVVRTVHRFKIGDVGASHLAARRVLALNQGEVCFAGTVAQALLGVTLFWKGELAAALRPLTEAVALARRTGNLLGETYAMSYLALTHVERGEIGEGRQVARAILSRAHEPGVAEHFVTGLGHLALALALAATGHVEQAAPAAARAVQLSRRGAGRLEIGLALATHAQTLLTAGQDGLPMLAEAKRVARACRDPGWLPDLLTRLGRAMTPPGPRPATDGAAVVTLSDRERELLPLLAGTLSQREIGAVLHLSLNTVKTHSRVLYRKLGASSRADAVQLARRSGLL
;
A
#
# COMPACT_ATOMS: atom_id res chain seq x y z
N MET A 1 7.48 8.08 -12.24
CA MET A 1 7.07 8.79 -11.01
C MET A 1 7.87 8.23 -9.86
N SER A 2 8.64 9.05 -9.17
CA SER A 2 9.40 8.65 -7.99
C SER A 2 8.44 8.11 -6.92
N GLY A 3 8.78 6.96 -6.34
CA GLY A 3 8.06 6.39 -5.18
C GLY A 3 7.96 7.41 -4.03
N PRO A 4 7.26 7.08 -2.94
CA PRO A 4 7.16 7.98 -1.80
C PRO A 4 8.55 8.41 -1.38
N THR A 5 8.79 9.71 -1.27
CA THR A 5 10.06 10.23 -0.77
C THR A 5 10.18 9.80 0.69
N LEU A 6 10.96 8.76 0.93
CA LEU A 6 11.25 8.26 2.27
C LEU A 6 12.29 9.17 2.91
N LEU A 7 12.13 9.44 4.20
CA LEU A 7 13.14 10.12 4.99
C LEU A 7 14.34 9.19 5.19
N ALA A 8 15.41 9.40 4.44
CA ALA A 8 16.64 8.61 4.55
C ALA A 8 17.21 8.64 5.98
N THR A 9 16.97 9.73 6.72
CA THR A 9 17.39 9.89 8.13
C THR A 9 16.72 8.92 9.10
N LYS A 10 15.57 8.33 8.74
CA LYS A 10 14.94 7.24 9.52
C LYS A 10 15.60 5.88 9.27
N LEU A 11 16.29 5.74 8.14
CA LEU A 11 16.89 4.49 7.67
C LEU A 11 18.38 4.37 8.03
N ALA A 12 18.86 5.23 8.90
CA ALA A 12 20.24 5.22 9.38
C ALA A 12 20.29 5.49 10.89
N PRO A 13 21.30 4.94 11.61
CA PRO A 13 21.50 5.30 13.00
C PRO A 13 21.79 6.79 13.12
N PRO A 14 21.35 7.44 14.21
CA PRO A 14 21.62 8.85 14.42
C PRO A 14 23.14 9.10 14.54
N LEU A 15 23.63 10.07 13.78
CA LEU A 15 25.03 10.50 13.85
C LEU A 15 25.27 11.24 15.17
N ARG A 16 25.94 10.60 16.11
CA ARG A 16 26.33 11.22 17.39
C ARG A 16 27.85 11.35 17.48
N ARG A 17 28.34 12.58 17.63
CA ARG A 17 29.73 12.82 17.99
C ARG A 17 29.92 12.54 19.51
N GLY A 18 30.99 11.86 19.88
CA GLY A 18 31.28 11.58 21.28
C GLY A 18 30.46 10.47 21.93
N LEU A 19 30.04 9.47 21.14
CA LEU A 19 29.45 8.25 21.69
C LEU A 19 30.38 7.62 22.69
N MET A 20 29.88 7.32 23.90
CA MET A 20 30.63 6.58 24.89
C MET A 20 30.59 5.09 24.55
N HIS A 21 31.77 4.51 24.33
CA HIS A 21 31.89 3.07 24.03
C HIS A 21 31.56 2.21 25.24
N ARG A 22 30.44 1.51 25.23
CA ARG A 22 29.98 0.63 26.31
C ARG A 22 30.34 -0.82 26.02
N ARG A 23 31.65 -1.14 26.21
CA ARG A 23 32.24 -2.42 25.80
C ARG A 23 31.43 -3.63 26.26
N ARG A 24 30.92 -3.63 27.48
CA ARG A 24 30.12 -4.70 28.08
C ARG A 24 28.84 -4.97 27.26
N LEU A 25 28.12 -3.93 26.92
CA LEU A 25 26.83 -4.02 26.19
C LEU A 25 27.05 -4.29 24.72
N VAL A 26 28.07 -3.72 24.10
CA VAL A 26 28.46 -4.01 22.71
C VAL A 26 28.82 -5.49 22.57
N GLN A 27 29.54 -6.07 23.56
CA GLN A 27 29.81 -7.51 23.56
C GLN A 27 28.54 -8.36 23.67
N ALA A 28 27.57 -7.96 24.49
CA ALA A 28 26.29 -8.64 24.57
C ALA A 28 25.54 -8.58 23.23
N LEU A 29 25.50 -7.42 22.57
CA LEU A 29 24.88 -7.24 21.25
C LEU A 29 25.60 -8.01 20.14
N ASN A 30 26.91 -8.20 20.22
CA ASN A 30 27.65 -9.06 19.28
C ASN A 30 27.20 -10.53 19.37
N GLY A 31 26.55 -10.93 20.46
CA GLY A 31 25.88 -12.22 20.61
C GLY A 31 24.46 -12.27 20.09
N ALA A 32 23.90 -11.15 19.64
CA ALA A 32 22.50 -11.05 19.20
C ALA A 32 22.17 -12.01 18.04
N ALA A 33 23.13 -12.28 17.15
CA ALA A 33 22.97 -13.22 16.05
C ALA A 33 22.61 -14.67 16.49
N ARG A 34 22.71 -15.00 17.76
CA ARG A 34 22.34 -16.29 18.33
C ARG A 34 20.85 -16.36 18.72
N HIS A 35 20.17 -15.21 18.73
CA HIS A 35 18.78 -15.06 19.14
C HIS A 35 17.95 -14.57 17.97
N ARG A 36 16.68 -14.93 17.93
CA ARG A 36 15.75 -14.42 16.92
C ARG A 36 15.37 -12.97 17.19
N LEU A 37 15.26 -12.61 18.48
CA LEU A 37 14.90 -11.27 18.92
C LEU A 37 15.88 -10.77 19.98
N THR A 38 16.34 -9.53 19.83
CA THR A 38 16.96 -8.75 20.89
C THR A 38 16.02 -7.62 21.28
N LEU A 39 15.65 -7.55 22.56
CA LEU A 39 14.72 -6.56 23.07
C LEU A 39 15.44 -5.65 24.08
N LEU A 40 15.56 -4.36 23.74
CA LEU A 40 16.08 -3.33 24.64
C LEU A 40 14.88 -2.58 25.25
N VAL A 41 14.57 -2.84 26.50
CA VAL A 41 13.45 -2.19 27.22
C VAL A 41 13.99 -1.34 28.35
N ALA A 42 13.83 -0.03 28.22
CA ALA A 42 14.14 0.89 29.30
C ALA A 42 13.40 2.22 29.09
N PRO A 43 13.13 2.96 30.14
CA PRO A 43 12.59 4.31 30.05
C PRO A 43 13.43 5.21 29.14
N ALA A 44 12.94 6.41 28.90
CA ALA A 44 13.64 7.36 28.06
C ALA A 44 14.99 7.77 28.65
N GLY A 45 15.98 8.04 27.77
CA GLY A 45 17.29 8.51 28.23
C GLY A 45 18.25 7.46 28.80
N TRP A 46 17.90 6.16 28.77
CA TRP A 46 18.80 5.07 29.20
C TRP A 46 19.86 4.71 28.17
N GLY A 47 19.96 5.43 27.07
CA GLY A 47 20.99 5.25 26.07
C GLY A 47 20.78 4.08 25.10
N LYS A 48 19.56 3.57 24.93
CA LYS A 48 19.23 2.49 24.00
C LYS A 48 19.73 2.76 22.59
N THR A 49 19.26 3.87 22.01
CA THR A 49 19.66 4.32 20.66
C THR A 49 21.17 4.56 20.57
N SER A 50 21.78 5.16 21.62
CA SER A 50 23.23 5.40 21.66
C SER A 50 24.03 4.11 21.67
N LEU A 51 23.56 3.12 22.42
CA LEU A 51 24.18 1.79 22.48
C LEU A 51 24.10 1.08 21.13
N LEU A 52 22.95 1.11 20.49
CA LEU A 52 22.76 0.50 19.18
C LEU A 52 23.58 1.21 18.10
N ALA A 53 23.69 2.53 18.15
CA ALA A 53 24.55 3.30 17.25
C ALA A 53 26.05 3.01 17.49
N ASP A 54 26.48 2.89 18.75
CA ASP A 54 27.84 2.48 19.11
C ASP A 54 28.14 1.05 18.61
N TRP A 55 27.22 0.11 18.85
CA TRP A 55 27.33 -1.26 18.35
C TRP A 55 27.39 -1.32 16.81
N HIS A 56 26.56 -0.54 16.11
CA HIS A 56 26.57 -0.47 14.65
C HIS A 56 27.92 0.03 14.09
N THR A 57 28.55 1.02 14.76
CA THR A 57 29.82 1.61 14.30
C THR A 57 31.05 0.79 14.69
N THR A 58 31.01 0.10 15.84
CA THR A 58 32.15 -0.61 16.42
C THR A 58 32.06 -2.12 16.35
N GLY A 59 30.85 -2.64 16.00
CA GLY A 59 30.57 -4.07 15.87
C GLY A 59 31.28 -4.72 14.67
N ARG A 60 31.20 -6.06 14.60
CA ARG A 60 31.63 -6.79 13.42
C ARG A 60 30.87 -6.29 12.19
N ARG A 61 31.44 -6.41 10.98
CA ARG A 61 30.81 -6.03 9.69
C ARG A 61 29.54 -6.86 9.42
N GLU A 62 28.51 -6.63 10.19
CA GLU A 62 27.20 -7.26 10.03
C GLU A 62 26.28 -6.36 9.20
N ARG A 63 25.36 -6.96 8.44
CA ARG A 63 24.36 -6.20 7.68
C ARG A 63 23.27 -5.72 8.64
N VAL A 64 23.23 -4.44 8.90
CA VAL A 64 22.28 -3.84 9.84
C VAL A 64 21.37 -2.85 9.12
N GLY A 65 20.12 -3.21 8.92
CA GLY A 65 19.06 -2.29 8.54
C GLY A 65 18.57 -1.53 9.77
N TRP A 66 18.34 -0.23 9.63
CA TRP A 66 17.89 0.64 10.71
C TRP A 66 16.57 1.31 10.37
N LEU A 67 15.64 1.32 11.33
CA LEU A 67 14.40 2.09 11.26
C LEU A 67 14.16 2.81 12.58
N ALA A 68 14.27 4.14 12.55
CA ALA A 68 13.84 5.00 13.65
C ALA A 68 12.35 5.30 13.49
N LEU A 69 11.56 4.88 14.47
CA LEU A 69 10.09 4.97 14.46
C LEU A 69 9.60 6.28 15.08
N ASP A 70 8.51 6.80 14.53
CA ASP A 70 7.75 7.92 15.08
C ASP A 70 6.24 7.57 15.17
N PRO A 71 5.40 8.38 15.83
CA PRO A 71 3.98 8.09 15.98
C PRO A 71 3.21 7.90 14.67
N GLU A 72 3.65 8.56 13.58
CA GLU A 72 3.04 8.45 12.27
C GLU A 72 3.25 7.06 11.64
N ASP A 73 4.28 6.34 12.07
CA ASP A 73 4.52 4.96 11.66
C ASP A 73 3.54 3.96 12.32
N SER A 74 2.58 4.43 13.13
CA SER A 74 1.45 3.61 13.57
C SER A 74 0.52 3.20 12.42
N ASP A 75 0.59 3.87 11.26
CA ASP A 75 -0.04 3.39 10.03
C ASP A 75 0.67 2.13 9.51
N PRO A 76 -0.03 0.99 9.36
CA PRO A 76 0.61 -0.27 8.96
C PRO A 76 1.28 -0.21 7.59
N VAL A 77 0.72 0.54 6.64
CA VAL A 77 1.27 0.65 5.29
C VAL A 77 2.57 1.45 5.34
N ARG A 78 2.58 2.57 6.06
CA ARG A 78 3.76 3.41 6.25
C ARG A 78 4.86 2.64 6.98
N PHE A 79 4.54 1.98 8.08
CA PHE A 79 5.49 1.17 8.84
C PHE A 79 6.16 0.12 7.97
N TRP A 80 5.37 -0.71 7.28
CA TRP A 80 5.93 -1.79 6.45
C TRP A 80 6.70 -1.26 5.26
N THR A 81 6.30 -0.12 4.70
CA THR A 81 7.08 0.55 3.64
C THR A 81 8.46 0.96 4.15
N TYR A 82 8.55 1.59 5.33
CA TYR A 82 9.82 1.97 5.92
C TYR A 82 10.64 0.76 6.35
N LEU A 83 10.02 -0.26 6.95
CA LEU A 83 10.71 -1.47 7.39
C LEU A 83 11.34 -2.21 6.21
N ILE A 84 10.60 -2.42 5.13
CA ILE A 84 11.14 -3.05 3.91
C ILE A 84 12.25 -2.17 3.33
N SER A 85 12.09 -0.85 3.35
CA SER A 85 13.13 0.07 2.87
C SER A 85 14.38 0.02 3.73
N ALA A 86 14.26 -0.13 5.06
CA ALA A 86 15.40 -0.36 5.96
C ALA A 86 16.14 -1.65 5.62
N VAL A 87 15.43 -2.74 5.35
CA VAL A 87 16.03 -3.99 4.87
C VAL A 87 16.78 -3.76 3.55
N ARG A 88 16.20 -3.00 2.62
CA ARG A 88 16.78 -2.72 1.30
C ARG A 88 18.05 -1.86 1.35
N THR A 89 18.28 -1.10 2.41
CA THR A 89 19.55 -0.36 2.57
C THR A 89 20.75 -1.31 2.61
N VAL A 90 20.55 -2.53 3.07
CA VAL A 90 21.61 -3.56 3.22
C VAL A 90 21.43 -4.76 2.28
N LEU A 91 20.23 -4.95 1.75
CA LEU A 91 19.87 -6.04 0.84
C LEU A 91 19.04 -5.49 -0.35
N PRO A 92 19.69 -4.89 -1.34
CA PRO A 92 19.00 -4.39 -2.53
C PRO A 92 18.21 -5.52 -3.22
N GLY A 93 16.94 -5.28 -3.55
CA GLY A 93 16.08 -6.25 -4.21
C GLY A 93 15.16 -7.07 -3.30
N VAL A 94 15.44 -7.18 -2.00
CA VAL A 94 14.53 -7.83 -1.05
C VAL A 94 13.27 -6.99 -0.85
N GLY A 95 12.11 -7.64 -0.79
CA GLY A 95 10.83 -7.01 -0.48
C GLY A 95 10.21 -6.19 -1.61
N GLU A 96 10.66 -6.30 -2.85
CA GLU A 96 10.05 -5.59 -3.98
C GLU A 96 8.58 -5.97 -4.17
N ARG A 97 8.29 -7.27 -4.14
CA ARG A 97 6.91 -7.78 -4.22
C ARG A 97 6.05 -7.34 -3.03
N ALA A 98 6.65 -7.31 -1.85
CA ALA A 98 5.97 -6.85 -0.66
C ALA A 98 5.60 -5.35 -0.75
N LEU A 99 6.53 -4.49 -1.19
CA LEU A 99 6.28 -3.07 -1.42
C LEU A 99 5.19 -2.82 -2.47
N ALA A 100 5.18 -3.62 -3.53
CA ALA A 100 4.17 -3.51 -4.58
C ALA A 100 2.75 -3.81 -4.09
N THR A 101 2.61 -4.56 -3.00
CA THR A 101 1.32 -4.95 -2.43
C THR A 101 0.84 -4.03 -1.31
N LEU A 102 1.73 -3.23 -0.74
CA LEU A 102 1.37 -2.26 0.30
C LEU A 102 0.53 -1.11 -0.28
N GLY A 103 -0.48 -0.69 0.46
CA GLY A 103 -1.37 0.41 0.05
C GLY A 103 -2.66 -0.04 -0.62
N ILE A 104 -2.88 -1.35 -0.81
CA ILE A 104 -4.16 -1.89 -1.24
C ILE A 104 -5.04 -2.07 0.00
N PRO A 105 -6.24 -1.45 0.05
CA PRO A 105 -7.12 -1.58 1.20
C PRO A 105 -7.54 -3.03 1.45
N GLY A 106 -7.65 -3.42 2.73
CA GLY A 106 -8.13 -4.73 3.13
C GLY A 106 -7.03 -5.67 3.68
N ARG A 107 -7.23 -6.99 3.59
CA ARG A 107 -6.32 -8.01 4.15
C ARG A 107 -5.00 -8.21 3.38
N ALA A 108 -4.68 -7.34 2.43
CA ALA A 108 -3.50 -7.48 1.56
C ALA A 108 -2.17 -7.62 2.33
N LEU A 109 -2.10 -7.01 3.51
CA LEU A 109 -0.90 -7.07 4.36
C LEU A 109 -0.56 -8.50 4.80
N TYR A 110 -1.53 -9.24 5.36
CA TYR A 110 -1.33 -10.62 5.81
C TYR A 110 -1.29 -11.64 4.67
N ASP A 111 -2.11 -11.42 3.65
CA ASP A 111 -2.32 -12.41 2.60
C ASP A 111 -1.26 -12.34 1.49
N ALA A 112 -0.53 -11.21 1.40
CA ALA A 112 0.40 -10.99 0.30
C ALA A 112 1.73 -10.34 0.72
N ALA A 113 1.70 -9.15 1.38
CA ALA A 113 2.93 -8.39 1.64
C ALA A 113 3.86 -9.09 2.63
N LEU A 114 3.33 -9.53 3.78
CA LEU A 114 4.12 -10.21 4.80
C LEU A 114 4.67 -11.57 4.33
N PRO A 115 3.86 -12.46 3.74
CA PRO A 115 4.39 -13.71 3.19
C PRO A 115 5.45 -13.48 2.10
N ALA A 116 5.27 -12.49 1.23
CA ALA A 116 6.26 -12.17 0.21
C ALA A 116 7.59 -11.72 0.83
N LEU A 117 7.54 -10.82 1.82
CA LEU A 117 8.74 -10.36 2.53
C LEU A 117 9.44 -11.51 3.27
N ILE A 118 8.67 -12.34 4.00
CA ILE A 118 9.22 -13.47 4.76
C ILE A 118 9.89 -14.47 3.82
N ASN A 119 9.29 -14.76 2.67
CA ASN A 119 9.85 -15.66 1.68
C ASN A 119 11.15 -15.10 1.05
N ASP A 120 11.17 -13.79 0.75
CA ASP A 120 12.39 -13.15 0.25
C ASP A 120 13.52 -13.22 1.32
N LEU A 121 13.19 -12.95 2.58
CA LEU A 121 14.14 -13.04 3.70
C LEU A 121 14.56 -14.49 4.03
N ALA A 122 13.76 -15.48 3.68
CA ALA A 122 14.11 -16.89 3.88
C ALA A 122 15.22 -17.37 2.93
N THR A 123 15.49 -16.64 1.86
CA THR A 123 16.55 -16.97 0.88
C THR A 123 17.92 -16.40 1.26
N LEU A 124 18.05 -15.73 2.42
CA LEU A 124 19.30 -15.10 2.83
C LEU A 124 20.38 -16.13 3.20
N ASP A 125 21.59 -15.91 2.70
CA ASP A 125 22.78 -16.72 3.02
C ASP A 125 23.57 -16.19 4.22
N GLU A 126 23.40 -14.89 4.54
CA GLU A 126 24.07 -14.19 5.63
C GLU A 126 23.09 -13.65 6.67
N ASN A 127 23.60 -13.45 7.90
CA ASN A 127 22.80 -12.86 8.96
C ASN A 127 22.54 -11.37 8.69
N VAL A 128 21.31 -10.96 8.92
CA VAL A 128 20.85 -9.57 8.80
C VAL A 128 20.20 -9.16 10.10
N HIS A 129 20.64 -8.04 10.65
CA HIS A 129 20.04 -7.42 11.82
C HIS A 129 19.11 -6.31 11.37
N LEU A 130 17.90 -6.28 11.90
CA LEU A 130 16.94 -5.21 11.67
C LEU A 130 16.63 -4.52 12.98
N VAL A 131 17.05 -3.27 13.09
CA VAL A 131 16.82 -2.43 14.26
C VAL A 131 15.53 -1.65 14.09
N LEU A 132 14.62 -1.81 15.05
CA LEU A 132 13.43 -0.97 15.23
C LEU A 132 13.65 -0.12 16.48
N ASP A 133 14.02 1.13 16.27
CA ASP A 133 14.29 2.06 17.36
C ASP A 133 13.03 2.86 17.71
N ASP A 134 12.80 3.07 19.00
CA ASP A 134 11.61 3.75 19.55
C ASP A 134 10.27 3.04 19.26
N TYR A 135 10.22 1.72 19.26
CA TYR A 135 9.03 0.92 18.97
C TYR A 135 7.76 1.29 19.78
N HIS A 136 7.94 1.84 20.97
CA HIS A 136 6.85 2.23 21.88
C HIS A 136 5.95 3.36 21.35
N VAL A 137 6.30 4.00 20.24
CA VAL A 137 5.50 5.06 19.63
C VAL A 137 4.34 4.51 18.81
N LEU A 138 4.44 3.22 18.48
CA LEU A 138 3.42 2.52 17.71
C LEU A 138 2.24 2.19 18.63
N THR A 139 1.06 2.63 18.23
CA THR A 139 -0.16 2.50 19.04
C THR A 139 -1.23 1.63 18.39
N ASP A 140 -1.12 1.33 17.09
CA ASP A 140 -2.10 0.53 16.37
C ASP A 140 -1.99 -0.96 16.76
N PRO A 141 -3.06 -1.57 17.33
CA PRO A 141 -3.07 -2.99 17.65
C PRO A 141 -2.91 -3.90 16.43
N GLU A 142 -3.36 -3.48 15.26
CA GLU A 142 -3.20 -4.24 14.01
C GLU A 142 -1.72 -4.32 13.63
N LEU A 143 -1.01 -3.20 13.77
CA LEU A 143 0.42 -3.16 13.50
C LEU A 143 1.20 -4.12 14.41
N HIS A 144 0.88 -4.13 15.71
CA HIS A 144 1.51 -5.10 16.64
C HIS A 144 1.21 -6.55 16.25
N ARG A 145 0.01 -6.85 15.75
CA ARG A 145 -0.32 -8.19 15.24
C ARG A 145 0.50 -8.55 14.00
N THR A 146 0.75 -7.61 13.10
CA THR A 146 1.59 -7.85 11.91
C THR A 146 3.05 -8.10 12.27
N VAL A 147 3.59 -7.38 13.25
CA VAL A 147 4.94 -7.62 13.79
C VAL A 147 5.02 -8.97 14.50
N ALA A 148 3.99 -9.34 15.28
CA ALA A 148 3.89 -10.65 15.90
C ALA A 148 3.85 -11.78 14.85
N TYR A 149 3.18 -11.56 13.73
CA TYR A 149 3.16 -12.49 12.59
C TYR A 149 4.57 -12.65 12.00
N LEU A 150 5.31 -11.55 11.77
CA LEU A 150 6.70 -11.63 11.33
C LEU A 150 7.56 -12.42 12.31
N LEU A 151 7.45 -12.16 13.61
CA LEU A 151 8.19 -12.89 14.65
C LEU A 151 7.86 -14.39 14.66
N ALA A 152 6.59 -14.76 14.48
CA ALA A 152 6.16 -16.15 14.44
C ALA A 152 6.76 -16.93 13.25
N HIS A 153 6.91 -16.26 12.10
CA HIS A 153 7.39 -16.86 10.84
C HIS A 153 8.80 -16.37 10.46
N GLN A 154 9.55 -15.84 11.41
CA GLN A 154 10.83 -15.22 11.19
C GLN A 154 11.86 -16.19 10.62
N PRO A 155 12.51 -15.86 9.48
CA PRO A 155 13.57 -16.67 8.89
C PRO A 155 14.82 -16.76 9.80
N PRO A 156 15.58 -17.88 9.75
CA PRO A 156 16.70 -18.11 10.67
C PRO A 156 17.84 -17.08 10.58
N ARG A 157 17.98 -16.39 9.45
CA ARG A 157 19.04 -15.40 9.22
C ARG A 157 18.61 -13.96 9.51
N LEU A 158 17.35 -13.73 9.78
CA LEU A 158 16.86 -12.43 10.23
C LEU A 158 16.97 -12.34 11.75
N HIS A 159 17.57 -11.28 12.27
CA HIS A 159 17.64 -10.97 13.70
C HIS A 159 16.96 -9.63 13.93
N LEU A 160 15.85 -9.64 14.68
CA LEU A 160 15.12 -8.43 15.00
C LEU A 160 15.69 -7.82 16.31
N ILE A 161 15.97 -6.54 16.29
CA ILE A 161 16.39 -5.77 17.47
C ILE A 161 15.36 -4.68 17.69
N ILE A 162 14.64 -4.74 18.81
CA ILE A 162 13.62 -3.76 19.18
C ILE A 162 14.11 -2.95 20.36
N ALA A 163 14.20 -1.63 20.18
CA ALA A 163 14.40 -0.70 21.28
C ALA A 163 13.07 -0.01 21.63
N THR A 164 12.70 -0.06 22.88
CA THR A 164 11.38 0.41 23.35
C THR A 164 11.44 0.95 24.77
N ARG A 165 10.44 1.73 25.19
CA ARG A 165 10.35 2.24 26.58
C ARG A 165 9.63 1.30 27.51
N SER A 166 8.65 0.56 27.00
CA SER A 166 7.86 -0.40 27.75
C SER A 166 7.80 -1.72 26.99
N ASP A 167 7.43 -2.79 27.66
CA ASP A 167 7.21 -4.07 26.98
C ASP A 167 6.15 -3.89 25.91
N PRO A 168 6.48 -4.11 24.61
CA PRO A 168 5.51 -4.00 23.56
C PRO A 168 4.51 -5.18 23.63
N PRO A 169 3.28 -5.00 23.15
CA PRO A 169 2.24 -6.04 23.20
C PRO A 169 2.49 -7.13 22.14
N LEU A 170 3.66 -7.79 22.27
CA LEU A 170 4.10 -8.87 21.39
C LEU A 170 4.20 -10.18 22.17
N PRO A 171 3.98 -11.34 21.54
CA PRO A 171 3.91 -12.64 22.22
C PRO A 171 5.30 -13.22 22.54
N PHE A 172 6.03 -12.62 23.46
CA PHE A 172 7.39 -13.03 23.82
C PHE A 172 7.51 -14.35 24.60
N GLY A 173 6.41 -14.85 25.17
CA GLY A 173 6.45 -16.02 26.05
C GLY A 173 7.12 -17.24 25.40
N ARG A 174 6.82 -17.52 24.16
CA ARG A 174 7.45 -18.61 23.40
C ARG A 174 8.95 -18.38 23.18
N LEU A 175 9.34 -17.19 22.77
CA LEU A 175 10.76 -16.86 22.52
C LEU A 175 11.59 -16.96 23.81
N ARG A 176 11.05 -16.50 24.94
CA ARG A 176 11.68 -16.65 26.25
C ARG A 176 11.83 -18.11 26.66
N ALA A 177 10.76 -18.90 26.49
CA ALA A 177 10.77 -20.32 26.86
C ALA A 177 11.79 -21.16 26.08
N HIS A 178 12.08 -20.77 24.82
CA HIS A 178 13.06 -21.45 23.98
C HIS A 178 14.47 -20.85 24.03
N GLY A 179 14.70 -19.78 24.83
CA GLY A 179 15.98 -19.09 24.85
C GLY A 179 16.33 -18.37 23.53
N GLU A 180 15.32 -18.06 22.71
CA GLU A 180 15.46 -17.42 21.38
C GLU A 180 15.46 -15.88 21.47
N MET A 181 15.52 -15.32 22.68
CA MET A 181 15.43 -13.89 22.93
C MET A 181 16.54 -13.42 23.85
N LEU A 182 17.22 -12.34 23.47
CA LEU A 182 18.11 -11.56 24.32
C LEU A 182 17.34 -10.35 24.86
N GLU A 183 17.26 -10.22 26.18
CA GLU A 183 16.67 -9.04 26.81
C GLU A 183 17.75 -8.19 27.45
N ILE A 184 17.73 -6.90 27.14
CA ILE A 184 18.56 -5.87 27.78
C ILE A 184 17.60 -4.86 28.39
N ARG A 185 17.56 -4.82 29.71
CA ARG A 185 16.62 -3.97 30.46
C ARG A 185 17.30 -2.76 31.09
N ALA A 186 16.52 -1.90 31.75
CA ALA A 186 17.01 -0.68 32.35
C ALA A 186 18.21 -0.94 33.28
N ASN A 187 18.16 -2.00 34.08
CA ASN A 187 19.27 -2.36 34.99
C ASN A 187 20.56 -2.73 34.24
N ASP A 188 20.43 -3.36 33.07
CA ASP A 188 21.57 -3.69 32.23
C ASP A 188 22.14 -2.45 31.55
N LEU A 189 21.24 -1.50 31.20
CA LEU A 189 21.58 -0.23 30.59
C LEU A 189 22.08 0.82 31.59
N ALA A 190 21.95 0.56 32.88
CA ALA A 190 22.46 1.47 33.89
C ALA A 190 23.98 1.67 33.72
N PHE A 191 24.41 2.93 33.88
CA PHE A 191 25.81 3.26 33.86
C PHE A 191 26.50 2.72 35.12
N THR A 192 27.60 2.02 34.92
CA THR A 192 28.48 1.67 36.01
C THR A 192 29.29 2.92 36.46
N ASP A 193 29.87 2.91 37.65
CA ASP A 193 30.70 4.01 38.11
C ASP A 193 31.83 4.35 37.13
N THR A 194 32.40 3.33 36.49
CA THR A 194 33.44 3.51 35.47
C THR A 194 32.92 4.18 34.23
N GLU A 195 31.75 3.77 33.76
CA GLU A 195 31.07 4.36 32.61
C GLU A 195 30.65 5.82 32.93
N ALA A 196 30.10 6.06 34.13
CA ALA A 196 29.74 7.40 34.59
C ALA A 196 30.99 8.33 34.67
N THR A 197 32.11 7.83 35.23
CA THR A 197 33.36 8.57 35.26
C THR A 197 33.85 8.92 33.86
N THR A 198 33.82 7.96 32.96
CA THR A 198 34.23 8.17 31.55
C THR A 198 33.34 9.23 30.86
N MET A 199 32.05 9.24 31.13
CA MET A 199 31.13 10.24 30.59
C MET A 199 31.36 11.62 31.20
N LEU A 200 31.35 11.72 32.54
CA LEU A 200 31.40 13.01 33.22
C LEU A 200 32.80 13.64 33.12
N ASN A 201 33.85 12.88 33.35
CA ASN A 201 35.22 13.39 33.36
C ASN A 201 35.94 13.30 32.02
N GLY A 202 35.61 12.28 31.19
CA GLY A 202 36.18 12.13 29.85
C GLY A 202 35.46 13.01 28.83
N ALA A 203 34.18 12.68 28.50
CA ALA A 203 33.45 13.35 27.45
C ALA A 203 33.04 14.78 27.80
N LEU A 204 32.64 15.05 29.05
CA LEU A 204 32.23 16.38 29.53
C LEU A 204 33.34 17.17 30.20
N ALA A 205 34.52 16.58 30.42
CA ALA A 205 35.71 17.22 31.01
C ALA A 205 35.48 17.92 32.38
N LEU A 206 34.60 17.34 33.23
CA LEU A 206 34.16 17.98 34.47
C LEU A 206 35.18 17.89 35.60
N ARG A 207 36.09 16.91 35.57
CA ARG A 207 37.10 16.68 36.61
C ARG A 207 36.51 16.51 38.02
N LEU A 208 35.38 15.77 38.13
CA LEU A 208 34.75 15.44 39.40
C LEU A 208 35.56 14.37 40.12
N ASP A 209 35.54 14.43 41.44
CA ASP A 209 36.13 13.36 42.25
C ASP A 209 35.25 12.07 42.17
N VAL A 210 35.83 10.95 42.61
CA VAL A 210 35.17 9.64 42.58
C VAL A 210 33.87 9.64 43.40
N GLN A 211 33.83 10.35 44.52
CA GLN A 211 32.66 10.40 45.41
C GLN A 211 31.52 11.16 44.76
N ASP A 212 31.79 12.26 44.08
CA ASP A 212 30.79 13.05 43.40
C ASP A 212 30.22 12.31 42.18
N VAL A 213 31.06 11.60 41.42
CA VAL A 213 30.60 10.73 40.36
C VAL A 213 29.67 9.61 40.87
N GLN A 214 30.11 8.95 41.97
CA GLN A 214 29.31 7.90 42.62
C GLN A 214 27.96 8.43 43.15
N ARG A 215 27.96 9.64 43.73
CA ARG A 215 26.72 10.29 44.19
C ARG A 215 25.79 10.55 43.05
N LEU A 216 26.25 11.10 41.92
CA LEU A 216 25.43 11.36 40.75
C LEU A 216 24.93 10.05 40.11
N ALA A 217 25.80 9.04 39.97
CA ALA A 217 25.44 7.73 39.47
C ALA A 217 24.36 7.05 40.32
N ALA A 218 24.51 7.07 41.65
CA ALA A 218 23.55 6.51 42.59
C ALA A 218 22.21 7.27 42.56
N ARG A 219 22.23 8.59 42.43
CA ARG A 219 21.01 9.41 42.38
C ARG A 219 20.24 9.32 41.08
N THR A 220 20.95 9.11 39.98
CA THR A 220 20.33 8.88 38.66
C THR A 220 20.06 7.40 38.44
N GLU A 221 20.39 6.51 39.38
CA GLU A 221 20.31 5.06 39.22
C GLU A 221 21.05 4.59 37.96
N GLY A 222 22.13 5.26 37.59
CA GLY A 222 22.87 5.02 36.37
C GLY A 222 22.17 5.47 35.10
N TRP A 223 21.10 6.27 35.18
CA TRP A 223 20.37 6.78 34.02
C TRP A 223 21.27 7.71 33.20
N ALA A 224 21.59 7.27 31.99
CA ALA A 224 22.54 7.94 31.09
C ALA A 224 22.19 9.41 30.81
N ALA A 225 20.94 9.70 30.53
CA ALA A 225 20.47 11.06 30.24
C ALA A 225 20.49 11.92 31.52
N GLY A 226 20.11 11.35 32.66
CA GLY A 226 20.20 12.06 33.95
C GLY A 226 21.61 12.44 34.30
N LEU A 227 22.57 11.52 34.13
CA LEU A 227 23.99 11.78 34.31
C LEU A 227 24.52 12.84 33.35
N TYR A 228 24.15 12.71 32.07
CA TYR A 228 24.53 13.69 31.05
C TYR A 228 23.96 15.07 31.36
N LEU A 229 22.69 15.14 31.73
CA LEU A 229 22.00 16.36 32.13
C LEU A 229 22.64 17.00 33.35
N ALA A 230 22.85 16.21 34.39
CA ALA A 230 23.56 16.68 35.58
C ALA A 230 24.93 17.22 35.20
N GLY A 231 25.65 16.54 34.32
CA GLY A 231 26.95 16.97 33.82
C GLY A 231 26.92 18.28 33.04
N LEU A 232 25.92 18.51 32.22
CA LEU A 232 25.73 19.78 31.48
C LEU A 232 25.49 20.94 32.46
N SER A 233 24.61 20.76 33.43
CA SER A 233 24.31 21.79 34.44
C SER A 233 25.55 22.08 35.31
N LEU A 234 26.36 21.06 35.65
CA LEU A 234 27.60 21.22 36.39
C LEU A 234 28.68 22.02 35.63
N ARG A 235 28.66 22.04 34.31
CA ARG A 235 29.62 22.87 33.53
C ARG A 235 29.48 24.36 33.80
N GLU A 236 28.26 24.80 34.05
CA GLU A 236 27.90 26.21 34.20
C GLU A 236 27.64 26.60 35.67
N HIS A 237 27.57 25.59 36.57
CA HIS A 237 27.27 25.85 37.96
C HIS A 237 28.53 26.29 38.76
N PRO A 238 28.47 27.43 39.47
CA PRO A 238 29.65 27.97 40.18
C PRO A 238 30.08 27.09 41.35
N ASP A 239 29.15 26.43 42.04
CA ASP A 239 29.42 25.51 43.16
C ASP A 239 28.97 24.09 42.77
N ARG A 240 29.91 23.32 42.25
CA ARG A 240 29.66 21.93 41.79
C ARG A 240 29.35 20.99 42.94
N ALA A 241 29.99 21.17 44.10
CA ALA A 241 29.77 20.29 45.24
C ALA A 241 28.38 20.51 45.86
N ALA A 242 27.94 21.77 46.00
CA ALA A 242 26.60 22.09 46.45
C ALA A 242 25.55 21.55 45.48
N PHE A 243 25.76 21.63 44.14
CA PHE A 243 24.88 21.07 43.14
C PHE A 243 24.74 19.55 43.25
N VAL A 244 25.90 18.82 43.33
CA VAL A 244 25.91 17.37 43.51
C VAL A 244 25.21 16.98 44.82
N ALA A 245 25.41 17.74 45.87
CA ALA A 245 24.74 17.51 47.16
C ALA A 245 23.19 17.71 47.09
N ALA A 246 22.73 18.67 46.32
CA ALA A 246 21.31 18.99 46.16
C ALA A 246 20.58 18.12 45.13
N PHE A 247 21.29 17.37 44.32
CA PHE A 247 20.72 16.54 43.28
C PHE A 247 20.01 15.31 43.87
N HIS A 248 18.68 15.31 43.91
CA HIS A 248 17.85 14.21 44.41
C HIS A 248 17.05 13.57 43.28
N GLY A 249 17.27 12.27 43.01
CA GLY A 249 16.71 11.55 41.88
C GLY A 249 15.32 10.97 42.15
N THR A 250 14.25 11.77 41.98
CA THR A 250 12.91 11.26 41.79
C THR A 250 12.49 11.56 40.33
N ASP A 251 11.62 10.75 39.73
CA ASP A 251 11.19 10.96 38.32
C ASP A 251 10.68 12.39 38.10
N ARG A 252 9.99 12.93 39.08
CA ARG A 252 9.49 14.30 39.11
C ARG A 252 10.60 15.33 39.13
N PHE A 253 11.70 14.98 39.77
CA PHE A 253 12.87 15.86 39.96
C PHE A 253 13.65 16.07 38.65
N VAL A 254 13.77 15.05 37.83
CA VAL A 254 14.44 15.20 36.53
C VAL A 254 13.61 16.10 35.59
N PHE A 255 12.32 15.99 35.65
CA PHE A 255 11.39 16.88 34.91
C PHE A 255 11.50 18.31 35.43
N ASP A 256 11.42 18.47 36.74
CA ASP A 256 11.62 19.77 37.40
C ASP A 256 13.03 20.30 37.16
N PHE A 257 14.02 19.41 37.16
CA PHE A 257 15.42 19.75 36.90
C PHE A 257 15.66 20.16 35.44
N LEU A 258 15.12 19.44 34.47
CA LEU A 258 15.19 19.83 33.07
C LEU A 258 14.53 21.20 32.83
N GLY A 259 13.42 21.43 33.48
CA GLY A 259 12.69 22.70 33.42
C GLY A 259 13.46 23.85 34.08
N SER A 260 13.91 23.64 35.33
CA SER A 260 14.56 24.70 36.13
C SER A 260 16.03 24.94 35.75
N GLU A 261 16.81 23.87 35.60
CA GLU A 261 18.26 24.00 35.44
C GLU A 261 18.70 24.01 33.96
N VAL A 262 17.98 23.34 33.09
CA VAL A 262 18.33 23.31 31.67
C VAL A 262 17.57 24.37 30.89
N LEU A 263 16.24 24.39 31.01
CA LEU A 263 15.42 25.32 30.22
C LEU A 263 15.49 26.75 30.80
N ALA A 264 15.40 26.90 32.12
CA ALA A 264 15.47 28.21 32.77
C ALA A 264 16.87 28.86 32.67
N ALA A 265 17.92 28.07 32.56
CA ALA A 265 19.28 28.54 32.32
C ALA A 265 19.48 29.13 30.93
N GLN A 266 18.53 28.94 30.00
CA GLN A 266 18.65 29.50 28.68
C GLN A 266 18.23 30.98 28.64
N PRO A 267 18.86 31.80 27.81
CA PRO A 267 18.39 33.16 27.52
C PRO A 267 16.95 33.13 27.06
N ALA A 268 16.19 34.17 27.40
CA ALA A 268 14.74 34.21 27.16
C ALA A 268 14.38 34.02 25.68
N ASP A 269 15.21 34.53 24.78
CA ASP A 269 15.06 34.40 23.31
C ASP A 269 15.19 32.93 22.88
N LEU A 270 16.19 32.22 23.41
CA LEU A 270 16.44 30.80 23.11
C LEU A 270 15.35 29.91 23.73
N ARG A 271 14.95 30.21 24.97
CA ARG A 271 13.90 29.47 25.65
C ARG A 271 12.57 29.55 24.88
N THR A 272 12.19 30.74 24.42
CA THR A 272 10.98 30.93 23.61
C THR A 272 11.07 30.10 22.30
N PHE A 273 12.21 30.14 21.63
CA PHE A 273 12.44 29.36 20.43
C PHE A 273 12.32 27.86 20.68
N LEU A 274 12.92 27.33 21.74
CA LEU A 274 12.83 25.92 22.13
C LEU A 274 11.39 25.49 22.36
N LEU A 275 10.62 26.31 23.11
CA LEU A 275 9.22 26.04 23.39
C LEU A 275 8.38 26.05 22.10
N GLU A 276 8.47 27.10 21.30
CA GLU A 276 7.67 27.25 20.10
C GLU A 276 7.97 26.18 19.04
N THR A 277 9.22 25.73 18.94
CA THR A 277 9.62 24.69 17.98
C THR A 277 9.40 23.27 18.50
N SER A 278 9.03 23.10 19.78
CA SER A 278 8.82 21.78 20.40
C SER A 278 7.69 20.98 19.78
N ILE A 279 6.72 21.64 19.15
CA ILE A 279 5.60 21.01 18.44
C ILE A 279 6.04 20.20 17.22
N LEU A 280 7.26 20.44 16.74
CA LEU A 280 7.79 19.82 15.52
C LEU A 280 8.47 18.50 15.83
N ALA A 281 8.17 17.47 15.04
CA ALA A 281 8.86 16.17 15.14
C ALA A 281 10.30 16.23 14.62
N ARG A 282 10.55 17.12 13.67
CA ARG A 282 11.85 17.42 13.09
C ARG A 282 11.98 18.91 12.83
N LEU A 283 13.19 19.41 12.84
CA LEU A 283 13.52 20.82 12.79
C LEU A 283 14.44 21.10 11.60
N SER A 284 14.13 22.11 10.84
CA SER A 284 15.05 22.74 9.91
C SER A 284 15.00 24.26 10.08
N ALA A 285 16.02 24.96 9.62
CA ALA A 285 16.07 26.41 9.77
C ALA A 285 14.82 27.08 9.16
N SER A 286 14.41 26.67 7.95
CA SER A 286 13.25 27.24 7.25
C SER A 286 11.91 26.89 7.93
N LEU A 287 11.76 25.66 8.44
CA LEU A 287 10.56 25.24 9.18
C LEU A 287 10.45 26.01 10.51
N CYS A 288 11.53 26.08 11.26
CA CYS A 288 11.58 26.85 12.51
C CYS A 288 11.29 28.35 12.28
N GLN A 289 11.84 28.92 11.21
CA GLN A 289 11.54 30.31 10.82
C GLN A 289 10.06 30.50 10.51
N ALA A 290 9.46 29.58 9.76
CA ALA A 290 8.03 29.66 9.44
C ALA A 290 7.15 29.60 10.68
N VAL A 291 7.46 28.67 11.61
CA VAL A 291 6.69 28.45 12.84
C VAL A 291 6.83 29.61 13.82
N THR A 292 8.06 30.04 14.09
CA THR A 292 8.35 31.08 15.10
C THR A 292 8.28 32.49 14.56
N GLY A 293 8.44 32.69 13.24
CA GLY A 293 8.61 34.00 12.60
C GLY A 293 10.01 34.59 12.72
N ARG A 294 11.00 33.81 13.22
CA ARG A 294 12.36 34.29 13.50
C ARG A 294 13.31 34.06 12.33
N ALA A 295 13.87 35.13 11.78
CA ALA A 295 14.83 35.07 10.68
C ALA A 295 16.19 34.45 11.11
N ASP A 296 16.54 34.47 12.42
CA ASP A 296 17.75 33.92 12.99
C ASP A 296 17.65 32.44 13.40
N SER A 297 16.63 31.72 12.94
CA SER A 297 16.38 30.30 13.30
C SER A 297 17.55 29.38 12.98
N ALA A 298 18.28 29.62 11.87
CA ALA A 298 19.50 28.86 11.53
C ALA A 298 20.59 29.02 12.59
N ALA A 299 20.86 30.26 12.99
CA ALA A 299 21.87 30.55 14.01
C ALA A 299 21.48 30.01 15.39
N LEU A 300 20.18 30.00 15.70
CA LEU A 300 19.67 29.40 16.94
C LEU A 300 19.83 27.89 16.96
N LEU A 301 19.50 27.20 15.86
CA LEU A 301 19.71 25.73 15.75
C LEU A 301 21.20 25.39 15.89
N GLU A 302 22.09 26.10 15.21
CA GLU A 302 23.53 25.91 15.33
C GLU A 302 24.03 26.15 16.77
N ARG A 303 23.49 27.17 17.43
CA ARG A 303 23.80 27.46 18.84
C ARG A 303 23.34 26.32 19.76
N ILE A 304 22.13 25.80 19.56
CA ILE A 304 21.56 24.67 20.30
C ILE A 304 22.43 23.42 20.10
N GLU A 305 22.81 23.13 18.86
CA GLU A 305 23.69 21.98 18.52
C GLU A 305 25.05 22.09 19.20
N ARG A 306 25.73 23.22 19.06
CA ARG A 306 27.02 23.47 19.67
C ARG A 306 26.99 23.39 21.20
N SER A 307 25.88 23.76 21.80
CA SER A 307 25.66 23.68 23.24
C SER A 307 25.26 22.28 23.72
N ASN A 308 25.14 21.31 22.82
CA ASN A 308 24.63 19.96 23.12
C ASN A 308 23.28 19.98 23.86
N LEU A 309 22.40 20.94 23.53
CA LEU A 309 21.10 21.12 24.15
C LEU A 309 20.06 20.17 23.54
N PHE A 310 20.31 18.84 23.68
CA PHE A 310 19.34 17.81 23.28
C PHE A 310 18.84 17.88 21.82
N LEU A 311 19.58 18.56 20.96
CA LEU A 311 19.38 18.57 19.54
C LEU A 311 20.16 17.41 18.91
N VAL A 312 19.47 16.57 18.18
CA VAL A 312 20.06 15.40 17.52
C VAL A 312 20.02 15.67 16.02
N PRO A 313 21.16 15.71 15.31
CA PRO A 313 21.18 15.81 13.87
C PRO A 313 20.59 14.54 13.26
N LEU A 314 19.79 14.70 12.21
CA LEU A 314 19.14 13.62 11.49
C LEU A 314 19.85 13.30 10.17
N ASP A 315 20.69 14.20 9.68
CA ASP A 315 21.53 14.03 8.50
C ASP A 315 22.99 14.38 8.78
N SER A 316 23.86 14.03 7.84
CA SER A 316 25.31 14.32 7.94
C SER A 316 25.65 15.78 7.63
N GLU A 317 24.72 16.51 7.03
CA GLU A 317 24.92 17.88 6.57
C GLU A 317 24.46 18.92 7.61
N GLY A 318 23.75 18.47 8.65
CA GLY A 318 23.23 19.35 9.70
C GLY A 318 22.06 20.23 9.24
N HIS A 319 21.30 19.78 8.26
CA HIS A 319 20.12 20.49 7.80
C HIS A 319 18.86 20.14 8.59
N TRP A 320 18.76 18.90 9.07
CA TRP A 320 17.63 18.39 9.83
C TRP A 320 18.04 17.93 11.22
N PHE A 321 17.23 18.31 12.21
CA PHE A 321 17.41 18.00 13.61
C PHE A 321 16.12 17.48 14.23
N ARG A 322 16.23 16.90 15.42
CA ARG A 322 15.11 16.68 16.35
C ARG A 322 15.56 16.95 17.78
N TYR A 323 14.64 17.31 18.61
CA TYR A 323 14.91 17.31 20.04
C TYR A 323 15.07 15.88 20.57
N HIS A 324 15.94 15.72 21.58
CA HIS A 324 15.89 14.52 22.39
C HIS A 324 14.49 14.40 22.97
N ARG A 325 13.93 13.20 22.95
CA ARG A 325 12.51 12.99 23.17
C ARG A 325 12.00 13.55 24.50
N LEU A 326 12.70 13.27 25.62
CA LEU A 326 12.32 13.82 26.92
C LEU A 326 12.36 15.33 26.97
N PHE A 327 13.37 15.90 26.34
CA PHE A 327 13.48 17.35 26.28
C PHE A 327 12.37 17.94 25.42
N GLY A 328 12.05 17.35 24.28
CA GLY A 328 10.91 17.75 23.46
C GLY A 328 9.57 17.58 24.19
N GLU A 329 9.41 16.51 24.97
CA GLU A 329 8.22 16.30 25.81
C GLU A 329 8.08 17.36 26.92
N LEU A 330 9.18 17.66 27.60
CA LEU A 330 9.22 18.77 28.57
C LEU A 330 8.83 20.09 27.90
N LEU A 331 9.48 20.42 26.79
CA LEU A 331 9.24 21.69 26.10
C LEU A 331 7.77 21.83 25.67
N ARG A 332 7.16 20.74 25.15
CA ARG A 332 5.73 20.74 24.81
C ARG A 332 4.84 20.93 26.03
N HIS A 333 5.17 20.28 27.14
CA HIS A 333 4.43 20.44 28.38
C HIS A 333 4.51 21.87 28.88
N GLU A 334 5.71 22.43 28.96
CA GLU A 334 5.95 23.81 29.37
C GLU A 334 5.26 24.82 28.45
N LEU A 335 5.30 24.59 27.13
CA LEU A 335 4.57 25.41 26.16
C LEU A 335 3.05 25.36 26.43
N GLY A 336 2.50 24.16 26.68
CA GLY A 336 1.09 23.96 26.98
C GLY A 336 0.64 24.64 28.26
N ILE A 337 1.52 24.75 29.28
CA ILE A 337 1.24 25.47 30.53
C ILE A 337 1.42 26.98 30.35
N ALA A 338 2.54 27.40 29.79
CA ALA A 338 2.92 28.80 29.73
C ALA A 338 2.14 29.58 28.66
N GLN A 339 1.85 28.94 27.52
CA GLN A 339 1.26 29.61 26.36
C GLN A 339 0.24 28.71 25.61
N PRO A 340 -0.80 28.21 26.28
CA PRO A 340 -1.74 27.26 25.67
C PRO A 340 -2.43 27.82 24.41
N GLN A 341 -2.68 29.14 24.36
CA GLN A 341 -3.31 29.79 23.20
C GLN A 341 -2.36 29.86 21.99
N ARG A 342 -1.04 29.75 22.22
CA ARG A 342 -0.03 29.83 21.17
C ARG A 342 0.09 28.51 20.38
N VAL A 343 -0.19 27.37 21.05
CA VAL A 343 -0.04 26.04 20.47
C VAL A 343 -0.81 25.86 19.15
N PRO A 344 -2.10 26.20 19.05
CA PRO A 344 -2.84 26.08 17.79
C PRO A 344 -2.27 26.96 16.68
N GLU A 345 -1.78 28.15 17.01
CA GLU A 345 -1.17 29.07 16.04
C GLU A 345 0.11 28.49 15.45
N LEU A 346 0.99 27.94 16.30
CA LEU A 346 2.24 27.30 15.88
C LEU A 346 1.95 26.11 14.96
N HIS A 347 0.98 25.27 15.32
CA HIS A 347 0.57 24.14 14.49
C HIS A 347 -0.01 24.62 13.14
N ARG A 348 -0.80 25.69 13.08
CA ARG A 348 -1.30 26.24 11.81
C ARG A 348 -0.16 26.73 10.91
N ARG A 349 0.85 27.41 11.47
CA ARG A 349 2.03 27.83 10.72
C ARG A 349 2.86 26.65 10.21
N ALA A 350 3.03 25.62 11.03
CA ALA A 350 3.66 24.38 10.63
C ALA A 350 2.90 23.71 9.48
N ALA A 351 1.57 23.61 9.59
CA ALA A 351 0.71 23.06 8.53
C ALA A 351 0.88 23.84 7.21
N ALA A 352 0.90 25.16 7.26
CA ALA A 352 1.10 25.99 6.08
C ALA A 352 2.48 25.77 5.43
N TRP A 353 3.53 25.65 6.24
CA TRP A 353 4.88 25.38 5.71
C TRP A 353 4.96 23.97 5.08
N PHE A 354 4.45 22.95 5.77
CA PHE A 354 4.44 21.58 5.26
C PHE A 354 3.63 21.47 3.95
N HIS A 355 2.52 22.18 3.88
CA HIS A 355 1.72 22.26 2.66
C HIS A 355 2.51 22.90 1.50
N ALA A 356 3.15 24.06 1.73
CA ALA A 356 3.99 24.72 0.74
C ALA A 356 5.19 23.87 0.31
N ALA A 357 5.72 23.02 1.21
CA ALA A 357 6.79 22.08 0.92
C ALA A 357 6.31 20.78 0.24
N GLY A 358 5.02 20.64 -0.08
CA GLY A 358 4.44 19.46 -0.70
C GLY A 358 4.30 18.25 0.26
N GLN A 359 4.47 18.47 1.55
CA GLN A 359 4.40 17.43 2.61
C GLN A 359 2.98 17.42 3.21
N VAL A 360 2.04 16.96 2.39
CA VAL A 360 0.60 17.06 2.67
C VAL A 360 0.19 16.28 3.93
N GLY A 361 0.80 15.13 4.18
CA GLY A 361 0.52 14.29 5.36
C GLY A 361 0.77 15.06 6.65
N GLU A 362 1.97 15.62 6.79
CA GLU A 362 2.39 16.41 7.95
C GLU A 362 1.55 17.70 8.07
N ALA A 363 1.19 18.31 6.94
CA ALA A 363 0.31 19.48 6.95
C ALA A 363 -1.05 19.16 7.58
N ILE A 364 -1.65 18.03 7.20
CA ILE A 364 -2.92 17.55 7.75
C ILE A 364 -2.79 17.22 9.25
N ASP A 365 -1.68 16.55 9.65
CA ASP A 365 -1.43 16.22 11.05
C ASP A 365 -1.32 17.47 11.93
N HIS A 366 -0.61 18.48 11.46
CA HIS A 366 -0.48 19.74 12.16
C HIS A 366 -1.79 20.55 12.17
N ALA A 367 -2.58 20.56 11.10
CA ALA A 367 -3.90 21.17 11.08
C ALA A 367 -4.84 20.53 12.12
N ALA A 368 -4.84 19.18 12.17
CA ALA A 368 -5.62 18.46 13.17
C ALA A 368 -5.16 18.75 14.61
N ALA A 369 -3.84 18.82 14.87
CA ALA A 369 -3.27 19.17 16.16
C ALA A 369 -3.56 20.63 16.58
N ALA A 370 -3.77 21.51 15.61
CA ALA A 370 -4.23 22.87 15.86
C ALA A 370 -5.72 22.94 16.26
N GLY A 371 -6.46 21.83 16.18
CA GLY A 371 -7.92 21.83 16.25
C GLY A 371 -8.58 22.51 15.04
N ASP A 372 -7.82 22.75 13.98
CA ASP A 372 -8.25 23.35 12.72
C ASP A 372 -8.83 22.27 11.81
N ILE A 373 -10.05 21.83 12.18
CA ILE A 373 -10.75 20.78 11.42
C ILE A 373 -11.06 21.27 10.00
N ASP A 374 -11.39 22.54 9.85
CA ASP A 374 -11.71 23.14 8.55
C ASP A 374 -10.46 23.22 7.67
N GLY A 375 -9.32 23.62 8.24
CA GLY A 375 -8.03 23.62 7.54
C GLY A 375 -7.58 22.21 7.13
N ALA A 376 -7.76 21.22 7.99
CA ALA A 376 -7.48 19.82 7.67
C ALA A 376 -8.41 19.32 6.54
N ALA A 377 -9.70 19.67 6.61
CA ALA A 377 -10.69 19.33 5.60
C ALA A 377 -10.32 19.91 4.22
N GLU A 378 -9.92 21.19 4.19
CA GLU A 378 -9.49 21.87 2.95
C GLU A 378 -8.23 21.23 2.36
N LEU A 379 -7.23 20.93 3.20
CA LEU A 379 -6.02 20.22 2.76
C LEU A 379 -6.32 18.84 2.16
N ILE A 380 -7.22 18.09 2.79
CA ILE A 380 -7.64 16.77 2.29
C ILE A 380 -8.43 16.95 0.98
N ALA A 381 -9.40 17.87 0.95
CA ALA A 381 -10.23 18.14 -0.22
C ALA A 381 -9.39 18.55 -1.45
N GLY A 382 -8.33 19.35 -1.24
CA GLY A 382 -7.46 19.80 -2.32
C GLY A 382 -6.43 18.76 -2.80
N ASN A 383 -6.16 17.70 -2.01
CA ASN A 383 -5.03 16.81 -2.31
C ASN A 383 -5.40 15.33 -2.49
N TRP A 384 -6.57 14.88 -2.03
CA TRP A 384 -6.96 13.47 -2.04
C TRP A 384 -6.82 12.82 -3.41
N ASN A 385 -7.17 13.54 -4.47
CA ASN A 385 -7.20 13.02 -5.84
C ASN A 385 -5.81 12.59 -6.32
N THR A 386 -4.78 13.40 -6.06
CA THR A 386 -3.38 13.08 -6.41
C THR A 386 -2.92 11.77 -5.76
N TRP A 387 -3.24 11.59 -4.47
CA TRP A 387 -2.86 10.40 -3.72
C TRP A 387 -3.69 9.18 -4.12
N PHE A 388 -4.97 9.38 -4.37
CA PHE A 388 -5.86 8.34 -4.89
C PHE A 388 -5.37 7.83 -6.24
N ASN A 389 -5.07 8.73 -7.18
CA ASN A 389 -4.59 8.38 -8.52
C ASN A 389 -3.23 7.67 -8.52
N ALA A 390 -2.42 7.91 -7.50
CA ALA A 390 -1.17 7.20 -7.26
C ALA A 390 -1.37 5.82 -6.56
N GLY A 391 -2.61 5.37 -6.35
CA GLY A 391 -2.93 4.10 -5.70
C GLY A 391 -2.78 4.10 -4.19
N ARG A 392 -2.67 5.28 -3.53
CA ARG A 392 -2.50 5.41 -2.08
C ARG A 392 -3.83 5.52 -1.34
N LEU A 393 -4.70 4.55 -1.58
CA LEU A 393 -6.08 4.58 -1.09
C LEU A 393 -6.17 4.55 0.44
N ALA A 394 -5.32 3.74 1.09
CA ALA A 394 -5.29 3.64 2.56
C ALA A 394 -4.91 4.97 3.22
N THR A 395 -3.99 5.73 2.62
CA THR A 395 -3.62 7.07 3.11
C THR A 395 -4.81 8.03 3.02
N VAL A 396 -5.48 8.07 1.87
CA VAL A 396 -6.68 8.92 1.68
C VAL A 396 -7.78 8.51 2.64
N GLN A 397 -8.00 7.21 2.83
CA GLN A 397 -8.97 6.70 3.80
C GLN A 397 -8.63 7.16 5.22
N GLY A 398 -7.36 7.00 5.65
CA GLY A 398 -6.90 7.42 6.96
C GLY A 398 -7.08 8.92 7.21
N TRP A 399 -6.88 9.76 6.20
CA TRP A 399 -7.16 11.19 6.29
C TRP A 399 -8.63 11.49 6.48
N LEU A 400 -9.50 10.90 5.67
CA LEU A 400 -10.95 11.08 5.76
C LEU A 400 -11.53 10.54 7.09
N ASP A 401 -10.96 9.47 7.63
CA ASP A 401 -11.42 8.87 8.89
C ASP A 401 -11.11 9.77 10.12
N ARG A 402 -10.16 10.71 10.00
CA ARG A 402 -9.89 11.73 11.03
C ARG A 402 -10.94 12.85 11.07
N LEU A 403 -11.68 13.07 9.98
CA LEU A 403 -12.70 14.10 9.93
C LEU A 403 -14.05 13.57 10.40
N PRO A 404 -14.77 14.32 11.26
CA PRO A 404 -16.14 13.98 11.62
C PRO A 404 -17.04 13.89 10.39
N ALA A 405 -17.96 12.92 10.35
CA ALA A 405 -18.87 12.73 9.23
C ALA A 405 -19.68 14.00 8.85
N PRO A 406 -20.15 14.85 9.78
CA PRO A 406 -20.81 16.10 9.44
C PRO A 406 -19.92 17.06 8.62
N VAL A 407 -18.63 17.15 8.95
CA VAL A 407 -17.65 17.98 8.22
C VAL A 407 -17.46 17.46 6.79
N GLN A 408 -17.30 16.14 6.64
CA GLN A 408 -17.19 15.55 5.32
C GLN A 408 -18.45 15.78 4.46
N LEU A 409 -19.64 15.68 5.07
CA LEU A 409 -20.92 15.89 4.38
C LEU A 409 -21.18 17.35 4.01
N ALA A 410 -20.51 18.29 4.66
CA ALA A 410 -20.62 19.72 4.36
C ALA A 410 -19.73 20.16 3.19
N ASP A 411 -18.80 19.32 2.72
CA ASP A 411 -17.91 19.61 1.59
C ASP A 411 -18.13 18.57 0.48
N SER A 412 -18.59 19.03 -0.67
CA SER A 412 -18.83 18.19 -1.85
C SER A 412 -17.58 17.41 -2.31
N ARG A 413 -16.39 18.01 -2.21
CA ARG A 413 -15.10 17.40 -2.62
C ARG A 413 -14.75 16.23 -1.69
N LEU A 414 -15.01 16.35 -0.38
CA LEU A 414 -14.79 15.27 0.59
C LEU A 414 -15.82 14.15 0.42
N CYS A 415 -17.06 14.51 0.12
CA CYS A 415 -18.09 13.53 -0.25
C CYS A 415 -17.67 12.73 -1.49
N VAL A 416 -17.17 13.41 -2.52
CA VAL A 416 -16.64 12.79 -3.75
C VAL A 416 -15.47 11.87 -3.43
N ALA A 417 -14.51 12.32 -2.60
CA ALA A 417 -13.37 11.50 -2.17
C ALA A 417 -13.82 10.20 -1.47
N ARG A 418 -14.77 10.32 -0.53
CA ARG A 418 -15.33 9.16 0.18
C ARG A 418 -16.07 8.22 -0.77
N ALA A 419 -16.86 8.76 -1.68
CA ALA A 419 -17.58 7.98 -2.68
C ALA A 419 -16.62 7.22 -3.61
N TRP A 420 -15.50 7.83 -4.02
CA TRP A 420 -14.45 7.16 -4.81
C TRP A 420 -13.82 6.00 -4.05
N LEU A 421 -13.49 6.17 -2.76
CA LEU A 421 -12.95 5.07 -1.95
C LEU A 421 -13.94 3.90 -1.86
N LEU A 422 -15.23 4.18 -1.66
CA LEU A 422 -16.26 3.14 -1.62
C LEU A 422 -16.40 2.42 -2.97
N LEU A 423 -16.36 3.16 -4.07
CA LEU A 423 -16.36 2.57 -5.40
C LEU A 423 -15.15 1.67 -5.63
N ASP A 424 -13.98 2.13 -5.23
CA ASP A 424 -12.72 1.47 -5.55
C ASP A 424 -12.46 0.23 -4.69
N THR A 425 -13.00 0.22 -3.47
CA THR A 425 -12.98 -0.95 -2.57
C THR A 425 -14.14 -1.92 -2.77
N GLY A 426 -15.08 -1.60 -3.68
CA GLY A 426 -16.28 -2.41 -3.93
C GLY A 426 -17.34 -2.37 -2.83
N SER A 427 -17.17 -1.50 -1.83
CA SER A 427 -18.10 -1.30 -0.71
C SER A 427 -19.19 -0.32 -1.12
N LEU A 428 -20.14 -0.77 -1.96
CA LEU A 428 -21.17 0.13 -2.51
C LEU A 428 -22.24 0.54 -1.51
N ASP A 429 -22.32 -0.13 -0.36
CA ASP A 429 -23.27 0.19 0.70
C ASP A 429 -22.99 1.58 1.28
N GLY A 430 -24.02 2.40 1.35
CA GLY A 430 -23.92 3.77 1.89
C GLY A 430 -23.39 4.83 0.91
N ILE A 431 -23.04 4.48 -0.34
CA ILE A 431 -22.55 5.45 -1.33
C ILE A 431 -23.59 6.53 -1.63
N ASP A 432 -24.89 6.18 -1.60
CA ASP A 432 -25.99 7.13 -1.86
C ASP A 432 -26.01 8.29 -0.85
N ARG A 433 -25.63 8.02 0.41
CA ARG A 433 -25.47 9.07 1.43
C ARG A 433 -24.45 10.11 1.03
N TRP A 434 -23.29 9.65 0.55
CA TRP A 434 -22.19 10.54 0.16
C TRP A 434 -22.48 11.27 -1.16
N LEU A 435 -23.16 10.62 -2.10
CA LEU A 435 -23.62 11.28 -3.31
C LEU A 435 -24.70 12.34 -3.04
N ALA A 436 -25.62 12.07 -2.12
CA ALA A 436 -26.60 13.07 -1.68
C ALA A 436 -25.94 14.23 -0.93
N GLY A 437 -24.93 13.95 -0.06
CA GLY A 437 -24.13 14.98 0.58
C GLY A 437 -23.37 15.83 -0.43
N ALA A 438 -22.76 15.20 -1.45
CA ALA A 438 -22.05 15.91 -2.50
C ALA A 438 -22.95 16.90 -3.25
N ASP A 439 -24.18 16.46 -3.60
CA ASP A 439 -25.15 17.36 -4.26
C ASP A 439 -25.61 18.52 -3.37
N ALA A 440 -25.88 18.21 -2.09
CA ALA A 440 -26.38 19.21 -1.15
C ALA A 440 -25.33 20.29 -0.85
N ALA A 441 -24.04 19.92 -0.86
CA ALA A 441 -22.91 20.80 -0.57
C ALA A 441 -22.28 21.45 -1.82
N ALA A 442 -22.67 21.01 -3.04
CA ALA A 442 -22.07 21.52 -4.27
C ALA A 442 -22.50 22.97 -4.55
N ASP A 443 -21.55 23.83 -4.90
CA ASP A 443 -21.85 25.12 -5.49
C ASP A 443 -22.33 24.92 -6.95
N PRO A 444 -23.52 25.39 -7.31
CA PRO A 444 -24.02 25.31 -8.69
C PRO A 444 -23.12 26.01 -9.71
N ALA A 445 -22.28 26.94 -9.28
CA ALA A 445 -21.31 27.64 -10.14
C ALA A 445 -19.98 26.88 -10.31
N ASP A 446 -19.68 25.90 -9.44
CA ASP A 446 -18.46 25.10 -9.53
C ASP A 446 -18.61 23.92 -10.53
N ALA A 447 -18.36 24.24 -11.78
CA ALA A 447 -18.43 23.25 -12.86
C ALA A 447 -17.42 22.07 -12.67
N VAL A 448 -16.33 22.26 -11.95
CA VAL A 448 -15.33 21.22 -11.70
C VAL A 448 -15.92 20.17 -10.77
N THR A 449 -16.38 20.57 -9.59
CA THR A 449 -16.99 19.67 -8.61
C THR A 449 -18.26 19.01 -9.15
N LEU A 450 -19.10 19.72 -9.88
CA LEU A 450 -20.28 19.13 -10.52
C LEU A 450 -19.92 18.03 -11.53
N ARG A 451 -18.84 18.20 -12.30
CA ARG A 451 -18.33 17.15 -13.19
C ARG A 451 -17.78 15.95 -12.41
N GLU A 452 -17.11 16.18 -11.30
CA GLU A 452 -16.61 15.08 -10.44
C GLU A 452 -17.75 14.28 -9.83
N ILE A 453 -18.80 14.93 -9.32
CA ILE A 453 -20.01 14.25 -8.85
C ILE A 453 -20.66 13.43 -9.97
N ALA A 454 -20.77 14.02 -11.15
CA ALA A 454 -21.37 13.34 -12.30
C ALA A 454 -20.59 12.10 -12.72
N VAL A 455 -19.24 12.16 -12.69
CA VAL A 455 -18.41 11.00 -13.05
C VAL A 455 -18.47 9.91 -11.98
N VAL A 456 -18.49 10.25 -10.70
CA VAL A 456 -18.68 9.27 -9.60
C VAL A 456 -20.00 8.49 -9.80
N ARG A 457 -21.09 9.19 -10.11
CA ARG A 457 -22.39 8.56 -10.42
C ARG A 457 -22.32 7.68 -11.66
N THR A 458 -21.56 8.09 -12.66
CA THR A 458 -21.36 7.30 -13.87
C THR A 458 -20.66 5.99 -13.57
N VAL A 459 -19.59 6.04 -12.75
CA VAL A 459 -18.87 4.84 -12.27
C VAL A 459 -19.78 3.97 -11.40
N HIS A 460 -20.55 4.57 -10.47
CA HIS A 460 -21.48 3.82 -9.61
C HIS A 460 -22.48 3.03 -10.44
N ARG A 461 -23.11 3.67 -11.44
CA ARG A 461 -24.03 2.98 -12.38
C ARG A 461 -23.37 1.79 -13.07
N PHE A 462 -22.15 1.98 -13.53
CA PHE A 462 -21.38 0.89 -14.14
C PHE A 462 -21.10 -0.24 -13.15
N LYS A 463 -20.63 0.09 -11.94
CA LYS A 463 -20.30 -0.90 -10.89
C LYS A 463 -21.49 -1.77 -10.48
N ILE A 464 -22.70 -1.21 -10.46
CA ILE A 464 -23.93 -1.98 -10.19
C ILE A 464 -24.44 -2.73 -11.42
N GLY A 465 -23.79 -2.61 -12.58
CA GLY A 465 -24.14 -3.33 -13.81
C GLY A 465 -25.27 -2.68 -14.59
N ASP A 466 -25.24 -1.36 -14.77
CA ASP A 466 -26.18 -0.60 -15.63
C ASP A 466 -25.41 0.06 -16.78
N VAL A 467 -25.15 -0.72 -17.83
CA VAL A 467 -24.33 -0.31 -18.99
C VAL A 467 -24.94 0.88 -19.72
N GLY A 468 -26.24 0.83 -20.01
CA GLY A 468 -26.93 1.87 -20.78
C GLY A 468 -26.96 3.21 -20.06
N ALA A 469 -27.33 3.21 -18.76
CA ALA A 469 -27.35 4.44 -17.98
C ALA A 469 -25.93 5.02 -17.77
N SER A 470 -24.92 4.16 -17.57
CA SER A 470 -23.52 4.59 -17.48
C SER A 470 -23.03 5.19 -18.81
N HIS A 471 -23.35 4.56 -19.94
CA HIS A 471 -23.01 5.08 -21.27
C HIS A 471 -23.55 6.50 -21.51
N LEU A 472 -24.83 6.69 -21.24
CA LEU A 472 -25.48 8.01 -21.42
C LEU A 472 -24.85 9.06 -20.47
N ALA A 473 -24.56 8.67 -19.22
CA ALA A 473 -23.95 9.54 -18.27
C ALA A 473 -22.50 9.93 -18.64
N ALA A 474 -21.69 8.96 -19.12
CA ALA A 474 -20.34 9.25 -19.60
C ALA A 474 -20.32 10.26 -20.74
N ARG A 475 -21.23 10.11 -21.71
CA ARG A 475 -21.39 11.08 -22.81
C ARG A 475 -21.76 12.48 -22.32
N ARG A 476 -22.61 12.58 -21.30
CA ARG A 476 -22.99 13.87 -20.70
C ARG A 476 -21.78 14.53 -20.00
N VAL A 477 -21.01 13.76 -19.22
CA VAL A 477 -19.79 14.28 -18.58
C VAL A 477 -18.81 14.79 -19.62
N LEU A 478 -18.59 14.06 -20.72
CA LEU A 478 -17.69 14.48 -21.80
C LEU A 478 -18.20 15.74 -22.53
N ALA A 479 -19.50 15.87 -22.72
CA ALA A 479 -20.08 17.09 -23.30
C ALA A 479 -19.85 18.31 -22.39
N LEU A 480 -19.99 18.14 -21.07
CA LEU A 480 -19.69 19.19 -20.08
C LEU A 480 -18.19 19.52 -19.98
N ASN A 481 -17.33 18.54 -20.29
CA ASN A 481 -15.88 18.67 -20.15
C ASN A 481 -15.24 19.54 -21.27
N GLN A 482 -15.93 19.77 -22.39
CA GLN A 482 -15.48 20.61 -23.51
C GLN A 482 -14.03 20.35 -23.98
N GLY A 483 -13.52 19.12 -23.81
CA GLY A 483 -12.16 18.75 -24.18
C GLY A 483 -11.07 19.13 -23.17
N GLU A 484 -11.43 19.63 -22.00
CA GLU A 484 -10.49 19.90 -20.90
C GLU A 484 -9.81 18.61 -20.41
N VAL A 485 -8.50 18.68 -20.16
CA VAL A 485 -7.72 17.57 -19.63
C VAL A 485 -7.81 17.56 -18.12
N CYS A 486 -8.72 16.76 -17.58
CA CYS A 486 -8.95 16.64 -16.15
C CYS A 486 -9.28 15.19 -15.75
N PHE A 487 -9.31 14.92 -14.46
CA PHE A 487 -9.61 13.59 -13.91
C PHE A 487 -10.98 13.09 -14.34
N ALA A 488 -12.04 13.89 -14.16
CA ALA A 488 -13.40 13.51 -14.52
C ALA A 488 -13.55 13.19 -16.02
N GLY A 489 -12.91 14.00 -16.88
CA GLY A 489 -12.88 13.76 -18.33
C GLY A 489 -12.16 12.46 -18.68
N THR A 490 -11.04 12.19 -18.05
CA THR A 490 -10.27 10.94 -18.26
C THR A 490 -11.11 9.70 -17.91
N VAL A 491 -11.77 9.70 -16.75
CA VAL A 491 -12.62 8.57 -16.32
C VAL A 491 -13.85 8.43 -17.21
N ALA A 492 -14.50 9.54 -17.59
CA ALA A 492 -15.65 9.51 -18.49
C ALA A 492 -15.28 8.95 -19.88
N GLN A 493 -14.08 9.31 -20.38
CA GLN A 493 -13.57 8.77 -21.64
C GLN A 493 -13.32 7.27 -21.57
N ALA A 494 -12.73 6.80 -20.47
CA ALA A 494 -12.54 5.37 -20.22
C ALA A 494 -13.90 4.64 -20.17
N LEU A 495 -14.86 5.17 -19.40
CA LEU A 495 -16.20 4.57 -19.28
C LEU A 495 -16.99 4.59 -20.60
N LEU A 496 -16.78 5.58 -21.45
CA LEU A 496 -17.37 5.56 -22.79
C LEU A 496 -16.89 4.33 -23.57
N GLY A 497 -15.60 4.07 -23.61
CA GLY A 497 -15.03 2.89 -24.25
C GLY A 497 -15.45 1.58 -23.59
N VAL A 498 -15.43 1.54 -22.25
CA VAL A 498 -15.88 0.39 -21.45
C VAL A 498 -17.34 0.03 -21.73
N THR A 499 -18.23 1.02 -21.73
CA THR A 499 -19.66 0.76 -22.01
C THR A 499 -19.92 0.33 -23.45
N LEU A 500 -19.14 0.83 -24.42
CA LEU A 500 -19.17 0.34 -25.80
C LEU A 500 -18.71 -1.13 -25.90
N PHE A 501 -17.68 -1.51 -25.16
CA PHE A 501 -17.26 -2.91 -25.04
C PHE A 501 -18.42 -3.78 -24.55
N TRP A 502 -19.08 -3.39 -23.44
CA TRP A 502 -20.20 -4.15 -22.87
C TRP A 502 -21.46 -4.15 -23.74
N LYS A 503 -21.60 -3.20 -24.63
CA LYS A 503 -22.67 -3.22 -25.68
C LYS A 503 -22.34 -4.09 -26.89
N GLY A 504 -21.10 -4.63 -26.94
CA GLY A 504 -20.63 -5.40 -28.10
C GLY A 504 -20.12 -4.54 -29.27
N GLU A 505 -20.08 -3.22 -29.11
CA GLU A 505 -19.62 -2.26 -30.11
C GLU A 505 -18.07 -2.15 -30.09
N LEU A 506 -17.39 -3.31 -30.25
CA LEU A 506 -15.96 -3.46 -30.01
C LEU A 506 -15.08 -2.52 -30.87
N ALA A 507 -15.41 -2.32 -32.14
CA ALA A 507 -14.65 -1.41 -32.99
C ALA A 507 -14.78 0.05 -32.55
N ALA A 508 -15.96 0.45 -32.08
CA ALA A 508 -16.19 1.79 -31.57
C ALA A 508 -15.52 2.04 -30.21
N ALA A 509 -15.27 0.99 -29.41
CA ALA A 509 -14.63 1.09 -28.10
C ALA A 509 -13.13 1.45 -28.17
N LEU A 510 -12.41 1.07 -29.23
CA LEU A 510 -10.95 1.22 -29.33
C LEU A 510 -10.49 2.68 -29.22
N ARG A 511 -11.14 3.58 -29.94
CA ARG A 511 -10.75 5.00 -29.96
C ARG A 511 -10.91 5.65 -28.58
N PRO A 512 -12.08 5.59 -27.92
CA PRO A 512 -12.23 6.17 -26.57
C PRO A 512 -11.27 5.57 -25.55
N LEU A 513 -10.98 4.26 -25.59
CA LEU A 513 -10.03 3.61 -24.68
C LEU A 513 -8.60 4.10 -24.92
N THR A 514 -8.17 4.23 -26.18
CA THR A 514 -6.83 4.76 -26.52
C THR A 514 -6.68 6.21 -26.07
N GLU A 515 -7.70 7.03 -26.30
CA GLU A 515 -7.74 8.41 -25.84
C GLU A 515 -7.69 8.49 -24.31
N ALA A 516 -8.42 7.61 -23.60
CA ALA A 516 -8.40 7.52 -22.14
C ALA A 516 -7.00 7.17 -21.59
N VAL A 517 -6.28 6.23 -22.21
CA VAL A 517 -4.88 5.90 -21.85
C VAL A 517 -3.99 7.14 -21.99
N ALA A 518 -4.11 7.87 -23.10
CA ALA A 518 -3.31 9.07 -23.34
C ALA A 518 -3.61 10.18 -22.31
N LEU A 519 -4.90 10.39 -21.98
CA LEU A 519 -5.34 11.36 -20.97
C LEU A 519 -4.86 10.97 -19.57
N ALA A 520 -4.98 9.70 -19.19
CA ALA A 520 -4.56 9.18 -17.90
C ALA A 520 -3.04 9.41 -17.68
N ARG A 521 -2.21 9.18 -18.71
CA ARG A 521 -0.77 9.49 -18.66
C ARG A 521 -0.50 10.96 -18.44
N ARG A 522 -1.23 11.84 -19.13
CA ARG A 522 -1.07 13.29 -18.99
C ARG A 522 -1.49 13.81 -17.62
N THR A 523 -2.48 13.20 -17.00
CA THR A 523 -2.99 13.58 -15.68
C THR A 523 -2.32 12.83 -14.52
N GLY A 524 -1.36 11.93 -14.78
CA GLY A 524 -0.72 11.10 -13.78
C GLY A 524 -1.66 10.10 -13.10
N ASN A 525 -2.78 9.77 -13.74
CA ASN A 525 -3.78 8.82 -13.22
C ASN A 525 -3.37 7.39 -13.54
N LEU A 526 -2.54 6.79 -12.69
CA LEU A 526 -2.00 5.44 -12.87
C LEU A 526 -3.09 4.36 -12.85
N LEU A 527 -4.06 4.48 -11.93
CA LEU A 527 -5.19 3.55 -11.86
C LEU A 527 -6.07 3.63 -13.10
N GLY A 528 -6.38 4.85 -13.54
CA GLY A 528 -7.17 5.08 -14.75
C GLY A 528 -6.47 4.62 -16.03
N GLU A 529 -5.14 4.79 -16.13
CA GLU A 529 -4.34 4.27 -17.24
C GLU A 529 -4.43 2.74 -17.29
N THR A 530 -4.18 2.08 -16.16
CA THR A 530 -4.22 0.61 -16.05
C THR A 530 -5.61 0.06 -16.38
N TYR A 531 -6.66 0.74 -15.90
CA TYR A 531 -8.05 0.38 -16.20
C TYR A 531 -8.38 0.46 -17.70
N ALA A 532 -8.06 1.60 -18.32
CA ALA A 532 -8.30 1.79 -19.76
C ALA A 532 -7.47 0.82 -20.62
N MET A 533 -6.20 0.58 -20.27
CA MET A 533 -5.36 -0.43 -20.93
C MET A 533 -5.94 -1.83 -20.79
N SER A 534 -6.49 -2.18 -19.62
CA SER A 534 -7.10 -3.50 -19.41
C SER A 534 -8.30 -3.73 -20.33
N TYR A 535 -9.17 -2.72 -20.48
CA TYR A 535 -10.27 -2.81 -21.42
C TYR A 535 -9.84 -2.75 -22.89
N LEU A 536 -8.75 -2.04 -23.19
CA LEU A 536 -8.14 -2.09 -24.53
C LEU A 536 -7.66 -3.51 -24.85
N ALA A 537 -6.98 -4.17 -23.92
CA ALA A 537 -6.55 -5.56 -24.06
C ALA A 537 -7.74 -6.51 -24.23
N LEU A 538 -8.78 -6.38 -23.41
CA LEU A 538 -10.02 -7.16 -23.52
C LEU A 538 -10.71 -6.95 -24.88
N THR A 539 -10.76 -5.70 -25.34
CA THR A 539 -11.38 -5.35 -26.63
C THR A 539 -10.64 -6.00 -27.80
N HIS A 540 -9.29 -5.97 -27.80
CA HIS A 540 -8.48 -6.65 -28.82
C HIS A 540 -8.74 -8.17 -28.81
N VAL A 541 -8.77 -8.80 -27.64
CA VAL A 541 -9.02 -10.24 -27.50
C VAL A 541 -10.40 -10.60 -28.04
N GLU A 542 -11.45 -9.88 -27.67
CA GLU A 542 -12.83 -10.13 -28.14
C GLU A 542 -13.01 -9.87 -29.64
N ARG A 543 -12.18 -9.02 -30.24
CA ARG A 543 -12.12 -8.80 -31.68
C ARG A 543 -11.38 -9.92 -32.46
N GLY A 544 -10.73 -10.83 -31.73
CA GLY A 544 -9.87 -11.86 -32.32
C GLY A 544 -8.43 -11.40 -32.60
N GLU A 545 -8.05 -10.19 -32.18
CA GLU A 545 -6.69 -9.62 -32.27
C GLU A 545 -5.88 -10.08 -31.06
N ILE A 546 -5.70 -11.42 -30.95
CA ILE A 546 -5.18 -12.06 -29.74
C ILE A 546 -3.73 -11.63 -29.42
N GLY A 547 -2.92 -11.37 -30.46
CA GLY A 547 -1.52 -10.93 -30.31
C GLY A 547 -1.44 -9.59 -29.61
N GLU A 548 -2.18 -8.60 -30.09
CA GLU A 548 -2.27 -7.24 -29.54
C GLU A 548 -2.80 -7.25 -28.12
N GLY A 549 -3.93 -7.95 -27.90
CA GLY A 549 -4.53 -8.08 -26.57
C GLY A 549 -3.56 -8.66 -25.55
N ARG A 550 -2.82 -9.74 -25.91
CA ARG A 550 -1.81 -10.35 -25.06
C ARG A 550 -0.62 -9.42 -24.79
N GLN A 551 -0.18 -8.65 -25.78
CA GLN A 551 0.90 -7.69 -25.62
C GLN A 551 0.52 -6.59 -24.62
N VAL A 552 -0.67 -6.00 -24.76
CA VAL A 552 -1.17 -4.97 -23.84
C VAL A 552 -1.34 -5.55 -22.43
N ALA A 553 -1.92 -6.75 -22.29
CA ALA A 553 -2.06 -7.41 -20.98
C ALA A 553 -0.72 -7.64 -20.29
N ARG A 554 0.30 -8.09 -21.01
CA ARG A 554 1.66 -8.23 -20.47
C ARG A 554 2.29 -6.89 -20.06
N ALA A 555 2.07 -5.83 -20.83
CA ALA A 555 2.54 -4.50 -20.49
C ALA A 555 1.91 -3.98 -19.19
N ILE A 556 0.62 -4.26 -18.93
CA ILE A 556 -0.04 -3.96 -17.66
C ILE A 556 0.67 -4.71 -16.52
N LEU A 557 0.85 -6.02 -16.67
CA LEU A 557 1.40 -6.87 -15.62
C LEU A 557 2.88 -6.60 -15.34
N SER A 558 3.65 -6.14 -16.33
CA SER A 558 5.04 -5.71 -16.12
C SER A 558 5.16 -4.44 -15.27
N ARG A 559 4.12 -3.61 -15.22
CA ARG A 559 4.04 -2.40 -14.38
C ARG A 559 3.41 -2.66 -13.00
N ALA A 560 2.94 -3.88 -12.76
CA ALA A 560 2.34 -4.28 -11.48
C ALA A 560 3.33 -4.29 -10.29
N HIS A 561 4.58 -3.85 -10.47
CA HIS A 561 5.55 -3.65 -9.40
C HIS A 561 5.36 -2.30 -8.67
N GLU A 562 4.55 -1.40 -9.22
CA GLU A 562 4.28 -0.12 -8.57
C GLU A 562 3.40 -0.30 -7.33
N PRO A 563 3.77 0.32 -6.18
CA PRO A 563 3.00 0.22 -4.94
C PRO A 563 1.54 0.64 -5.16
N GLY A 564 0.60 -0.14 -4.63
CA GLY A 564 -0.84 0.15 -4.74
C GLY A 564 -1.52 -0.33 -6.02
N VAL A 565 -0.80 -0.81 -7.04
CA VAL A 565 -1.37 -1.27 -8.32
C VAL A 565 -1.42 -2.79 -8.44
N ALA A 566 -0.37 -3.49 -7.99
CA ALA A 566 -0.22 -4.95 -8.16
C ALA A 566 -1.41 -5.76 -7.64
N GLU A 567 -1.94 -5.37 -6.50
CA GLU A 567 -3.03 -6.05 -5.82
C GLU A 567 -4.39 -5.37 -6.03
N HIS A 568 -4.44 -4.35 -6.88
CA HIS A 568 -5.64 -3.61 -7.20
C HIS A 568 -6.50 -4.36 -8.23
N PHE A 569 -7.83 -4.17 -8.21
CA PHE A 569 -8.74 -4.83 -9.14
C PHE A 569 -8.47 -4.49 -10.61
N VAL A 570 -7.94 -3.31 -10.91
CA VAL A 570 -7.60 -2.92 -12.30
C VAL A 570 -6.54 -3.83 -12.91
N THR A 571 -5.59 -4.32 -12.12
CA THR A 571 -4.60 -5.33 -12.53
C THR A 571 -5.26 -6.70 -12.73
N GLY A 572 -6.32 -6.99 -11.97
CA GLY A 572 -7.15 -8.18 -12.17
C GLY A 572 -7.75 -8.26 -13.58
N LEU A 573 -8.14 -7.11 -14.13
CA LEU A 573 -8.65 -7.04 -15.51
C LEU A 573 -7.53 -7.32 -16.54
N GLY A 574 -6.29 -6.93 -16.26
CA GLY A 574 -5.12 -7.32 -17.06
C GLY A 574 -4.88 -8.83 -17.05
N HIS A 575 -4.99 -9.46 -15.87
CA HIS A 575 -4.97 -10.95 -15.77
C HIS A 575 -6.12 -11.59 -16.50
N LEU A 576 -7.30 -10.99 -16.48
CA LEU A 576 -8.47 -11.47 -17.23
C LEU A 576 -8.23 -11.46 -18.73
N ALA A 577 -7.72 -10.36 -19.27
CA ALA A 577 -7.37 -10.24 -20.68
C ALA A 577 -6.30 -11.26 -21.10
N LEU A 578 -5.28 -11.45 -20.24
CA LEU A 578 -4.26 -12.46 -20.46
C LEU A 578 -4.83 -13.89 -20.47
N ALA A 579 -5.72 -14.20 -19.52
CA ALA A 579 -6.37 -15.51 -19.43
C ALA A 579 -7.20 -15.81 -20.67
N LEU A 580 -7.99 -14.85 -21.16
CA LEU A 580 -8.76 -14.98 -22.39
C LEU A 580 -7.86 -15.17 -23.61
N ALA A 581 -6.78 -14.40 -23.73
CA ALA A 581 -5.82 -14.55 -24.83
C ALA A 581 -5.11 -15.92 -24.83
N LEU A 582 -4.72 -16.41 -23.66
CA LEU A 582 -4.09 -17.72 -23.50
C LEU A 582 -5.08 -18.86 -23.82
N ALA A 583 -6.32 -18.76 -23.34
CA ALA A 583 -7.36 -19.73 -23.63
C ALA A 583 -7.68 -19.79 -25.14
N ALA A 584 -7.76 -18.64 -25.81
CA ALA A 584 -7.99 -18.55 -27.26
C ALA A 584 -6.86 -19.18 -28.08
N THR A 585 -5.65 -19.26 -27.55
CA THR A 585 -4.48 -19.89 -28.21
C THR A 585 -4.18 -21.31 -27.71
N GLY A 586 -5.06 -21.92 -26.91
CA GLY A 586 -4.93 -23.30 -26.44
C GLY A 586 -3.97 -23.49 -25.26
N HIS A 587 -3.41 -22.43 -24.66
CA HIS A 587 -2.49 -22.50 -23.51
C HIS A 587 -3.26 -22.58 -22.19
N VAL A 588 -4.05 -23.64 -22.01
CA VAL A 588 -5.01 -23.80 -20.89
C VAL A 588 -4.30 -23.83 -19.53
N GLU A 589 -3.15 -24.49 -19.42
CA GLU A 589 -2.38 -24.59 -18.17
C GLU A 589 -1.93 -23.22 -17.64
N GLN A 590 -1.67 -22.25 -18.54
CA GLN A 590 -1.30 -20.89 -18.18
C GLN A 590 -2.53 -19.99 -18.02
N ALA A 591 -3.61 -20.29 -18.73
CA ALA A 591 -4.86 -19.51 -18.66
C ALA A 591 -5.58 -19.67 -17.32
N ALA A 592 -5.61 -20.89 -16.75
CA ALA A 592 -6.32 -21.18 -15.50
C ALA A 592 -5.82 -20.36 -14.28
N PRO A 593 -4.51 -20.33 -13.99
CA PRO A 593 -4.01 -19.51 -12.88
C PRO A 593 -4.20 -17.99 -13.13
N ALA A 594 -4.10 -17.53 -14.38
CA ALA A 594 -4.38 -16.14 -14.72
C ALA A 594 -5.86 -15.79 -14.47
N ALA A 595 -6.80 -16.67 -14.88
CA ALA A 595 -8.23 -16.51 -14.62
C ALA A 595 -8.55 -16.54 -13.11
N ALA A 596 -7.96 -17.45 -12.35
CA ALA A 596 -8.11 -17.50 -10.91
C ALA A 596 -7.64 -16.21 -10.23
N ARG A 597 -6.49 -15.68 -10.66
CA ARG A 597 -5.96 -14.41 -10.18
C ARG A 597 -6.86 -13.23 -10.55
N ALA A 598 -7.41 -13.23 -11.75
CA ALA A 598 -8.40 -12.23 -12.18
C ALA A 598 -9.61 -12.21 -11.24
N VAL A 599 -10.18 -13.38 -10.90
CA VAL A 599 -11.31 -13.49 -9.96
C VAL A 599 -10.93 -12.95 -8.59
N GLN A 600 -9.77 -13.36 -8.08
CA GLN A 600 -9.28 -12.94 -6.75
C GLN A 600 -9.18 -11.42 -6.64
N LEU A 601 -8.56 -10.77 -7.64
CA LEU A 601 -8.37 -9.33 -7.65
C LEU A 601 -9.68 -8.58 -7.93
N SER A 602 -10.52 -9.07 -8.85
CA SER A 602 -11.79 -8.44 -9.17
C SER A 602 -12.73 -8.34 -7.97
N ARG A 603 -12.69 -9.32 -7.05
CA ARG A 603 -13.50 -9.29 -5.81
C ARG A 603 -13.10 -8.18 -4.84
N ARG A 604 -11.95 -7.52 -5.05
CA ARG A 604 -11.46 -6.44 -4.18
C ARG A 604 -12.04 -5.07 -4.49
N GLY A 605 -12.66 -4.90 -5.66
CA GLY A 605 -13.18 -3.60 -6.01
C GLY A 605 -13.80 -3.49 -7.41
N ALA A 606 -13.77 -4.54 -8.24
CA ALA A 606 -14.35 -4.48 -9.57
C ALA A 606 -15.90 -4.38 -9.53
N GLY A 607 -16.49 -3.92 -10.64
CA GLY A 607 -17.93 -3.91 -10.83
C GLY A 607 -18.51 -5.31 -11.06
N ARG A 608 -19.83 -5.42 -10.94
CA ARG A 608 -20.54 -6.70 -11.10
C ARG A 608 -20.26 -7.37 -12.44
N LEU A 609 -20.23 -6.59 -13.52
CA LEU A 609 -19.96 -7.12 -14.86
C LEU A 609 -18.55 -7.71 -14.96
N GLU A 610 -17.58 -7.03 -14.42
CA GLU A 610 -16.16 -7.42 -14.40
C GLU A 610 -15.95 -8.70 -13.59
N ILE A 611 -16.56 -8.78 -12.41
CA ILE A 611 -16.57 -9.99 -11.58
C ILE A 611 -17.24 -11.14 -12.33
N GLY A 612 -18.39 -10.87 -12.97
CA GLY A 612 -19.11 -11.86 -13.76
C GLY A 612 -18.29 -12.42 -14.91
N LEU A 613 -17.58 -11.56 -15.65
CA LEU A 613 -16.71 -11.97 -16.75
C LEU A 613 -15.48 -12.76 -16.26
N ALA A 614 -14.86 -12.33 -15.16
CA ALA A 614 -13.73 -13.04 -14.57
C ALA A 614 -14.14 -14.46 -14.12
N LEU A 615 -15.29 -14.60 -13.45
CA LEU A 615 -15.86 -15.89 -13.05
C LEU A 615 -16.20 -16.77 -14.27
N ALA A 616 -16.80 -16.19 -15.32
CA ALA A 616 -17.12 -16.90 -16.54
C ALA A 616 -15.87 -17.42 -17.26
N THR A 617 -14.83 -16.59 -17.34
CA THR A 617 -13.52 -16.97 -17.91
C THR A 617 -12.87 -18.08 -17.10
N HIS A 618 -12.89 -17.98 -15.77
CA HIS A 618 -12.35 -19.04 -14.90
C HIS A 618 -13.14 -20.34 -15.06
N ALA A 619 -14.48 -20.29 -15.09
CA ALA A 619 -15.30 -21.47 -15.35
C ALA A 619 -14.94 -22.12 -16.69
N GLN A 620 -14.75 -21.34 -17.75
CA GLN A 620 -14.36 -21.81 -19.07
C GLN A 620 -12.97 -22.48 -19.06
N THR A 621 -11.98 -21.87 -18.40
CA THR A 621 -10.63 -22.44 -18.33
C THR A 621 -10.61 -23.74 -17.54
N LEU A 622 -11.36 -23.84 -16.44
CA LEU A 622 -11.54 -25.09 -15.68
C LEU A 622 -12.16 -26.19 -16.54
N LEU A 623 -13.26 -25.87 -17.26
CA LEU A 623 -13.92 -26.83 -18.16
C LEU A 623 -12.95 -27.36 -19.23
N THR A 624 -12.19 -26.45 -19.85
CA THR A 624 -11.22 -26.83 -20.90
C THR A 624 -10.08 -27.70 -20.33
N ALA A 625 -9.74 -27.52 -19.05
CA ALA A 625 -8.78 -28.36 -18.31
C ALA A 625 -9.39 -29.67 -17.78
N GLY A 626 -10.67 -29.98 -18.07
CA GLY A 626 -11.36 -31.15 -17.55
C GLY A 626 -11.74 -31.08 -16.06
N GLN A 627 -11.77 -29.87 -15.49
CA GLN A 627 -12.09 -29.61 -14.08
C GLN A 627 -13.52 -29.06 -13.96
N ASP A 628 -14.08 -29.10 -12.74
CA ASP A 628 -15.42 -28.60 -12.46
C ASP A 628 -15.44 -27.06 -12.37
N GLY A 629 -15.99 -26.42 -13.40
CA GLY A 629 -16.24 -24.99 -13.46
C GLY A 629 -17.67 -24.56 -13.07
N LEU A 630 -18.56 -25.51 -12.71
CA LEU A 630 -19.99 -25.20 -12.42
C LEU A 630 -20.17 -24.21 -11.26
N PRO A 631 -19.42 -24.29 -10.16
CA PRO A 631 -19.55 -23.33 -9.06
C PRO A 631 -19.28 -21.90 -9.51
N MET A 632 -18.23 -21.69 -10.32
CA MET A 632 -17.88 -20.37 -10.86
C MET A 632 -18.94 -19.84 -11.81
N LEU A 633 -19.47 -20.70 -12.67
CA LEU A 633 -20.56 -20.35 -13.59
C LEU A 633 -21.85 -20.00 -12.85
N ALA A 634 -22.18 -20.74 -11.79
CA ALA A 634 -23.35 -20.46 -10.95
C ALA A 634 -23.23 -19.09 -10.26
N GLU A 635 -22.05 -18.76 -9.74
CA GLU A 635 -21.76 -17.45 -9.15
C GLU A 635 -21.84 -16.34 -10.21
N ALA A 636 -21.23 -16.52 -11.39
CA ALA A 636 -21.32 -15.56 -12.50
C ALA A 636 -22.77 -15.26 -12.89
N LYS A 637 -23.61 -16.29 -12.98
CA LYS A 637 -25.06 -16.13 -13.25
C LYS A 637 -25.79 -15.35 -12.15
N ARG A 638 -25.43 -15.56 -10.87
CA ARG A 638 -26.01 -14.77 -9.75
C ARG A 638 -25.64 -13.29 -9.89
N VAL A 639 -24.35 -13.02 -10.14
CA VAL A 639 -23.84 -11.65 -10.30
C VAL A 639 -24.51 -10.96 -11.50
N ALA A 640 -24.64 -11.64 -12.65
CA ALA A 640 -25.28 -11.08 -13.84
C ALA A 640 -26.77 -10.76 -13.61
N ARG A 641 -27.52 -11.60 -12.87
CA ARG A 641 -28.95 -11.35 -12.51
C ARG A 641 -29.12 -10.13 -11.60
N ALA A 642 -28.09 -9.74 -10.83
CA ALA A 642 -28.13 -8.56 -9.99
C ALA A 642 -27.83 -7.26 -10.76
N CYS A 643 -27.47 -7.35 -12.05
CA CYS A 643 -27.23 -6.22 -12.92
C CYS A 643 -28.57 -5.72 -13.51
N ARG A 644 -28.70 -4.40 -13.70
CA ARG A 644 -29.86 -3.80 -14.38
C ARG A 644 -29.78 -3.92 -15.89
N ASP A 645 -28.59 -3.67 -16.42
CA ASP A 645 -28.27 -3.84 -17.86
C ASP A 645 -26.92 -4.53 -17.96
N PRO A 646 -26.90 -5.87 -18.04
CA PRO A 646 -25.69 -6.67 -18.03
C PRO A 646 -24.94 -6.71 -19.37
N GLY A 647 -25.37 -5.96 -20.39
CA GLY A 647 -24.79 -6.03 -21.73
C GLY A 647 -24.79 -7.46 -22.29
N TRP A 648 -23.72 -7.89 -22.95
CA TRP A 648 -23.64 -9.22 -23.60
C TRP A 648 -23.27 -10.38 -22.62
N LEU A 649 -23.04 -10.09 -21.31
CA LEU A 649 -22.65 -11.13 -20.34
C LEU A 649 -23.65 -12.30 -20.25
N PRO A 650 -24.97 -12.12 -20.23
CA PRO A 650 -25.94 -13.24 -20.20
C PRO A 650 -25.82 -14.19 -21.37
N ASP A 651 -25.49 -13.68 -22.54
CA ASP A 651 -25.33 -14.51 -23.74
C ASP A 651 -24.08 -15.39 -23.62
N LEU A 652 -22.98 -14.85 -23.10
CA LEU A 652 -21.77 -15.62 -22.77
C LEU A 652 -22.10 -16.73 -21.77
N LEU A 653 -22.76 -16.40 -20.67
CA LEU A 653 -23.08 -17.36 -19.58
C LEU A 653 -24.06 -18.45 -20.08
N THR A 654 -24.94 -18.12 -21.02
CA THR A 654 -25.84 -19.10 -21.63
C THR A 654 -25.07 -20.06 -22.53
N ARG A 655 -24.15 -19.57 -23.36
CA ARG A 655 -23.29 -20.41 -24.20
C ARG A 655 -22.43 -21.36 -23.36
N LEU A 656 -21.78 -20.84 -22.31
CA LEU A 656 -20.98 -21.66 -21.40
C LEU A 656 -21.82 -22.69 -20.66
N GLY A 657 -23.03 -22.33 -20.20
CA GLY A 657 -23.92 -23.25 -19.53
C GLY A 657 -24.33 -24.43 -20.41
N ARG A 658 -24.57 -24.19 -21.71
CA ARG A 658 -24.84 -25.28 -22.68
C ARG A 658 -23.63 -26.17 -22.91
N ALA A 659 -22.43 -25.60 -22.95
CA ALA A 659 -21.21 -26.37 -23.12
C ALA A 659 -20.85 -27.22 -21.88
N MET A 660 -21.26 -26.81 -20.70
CA MET A 660 -20.99 -27.49 -19.40
C MET A 660 -22.11 -28.47 -18.99
N THR A 661 -23.27 -28.41 -19.61
CA THR A 661 -24.33 -29.38 -19.36
C THR A 661 -24.03 -30.62 -20.21
N PRO A 662 -23.75 -31.81 -19.62
CA PRO A 662 -23.65 -33.02 -20.40
C PRO A 662 -24.96 -33.15 -21.17
N PRO A 663 -24.97 -33.64 -22.43
CA PRO A 663 -26.20 -33.92 -23.13
C PRO A 663 -27.03 -34.85 -22.24
N GLY A 664 -28.14 -34.33 -21.73
CA GLY A 664 -29.05 -35.12 -20.88
C GLY A 664 -29.35 -36.46 -21.56
N PRO A 665 -29.66 -37.51 -20.81
CA PRO A 665 -30.03 -38.78 -21.41
C PRO A 665 -31.16 -38.45 -22.39
N ARG A 666 -30.88 -38.66 -23.69
CA ARG A 666 -31.94 -38.61 -24.70
C ARG A 666 -33.04 -39.55 -24.23
N PRO A 667 -34.30 -39.12 -24.21
CA PRO A 667 -35.37 -40.07 -23.97
C PRO A 667 -35.14 -41.23 -24.95
N ALA A 668 -35.08 -42.43 -24.44
CA ALA A 668 -35.03 -43.63 -25.27
C ALA A 668 -36.29 -43.65 -26.13
N THR A 669 -36.20 -43.09 -27.32
CA THR A 669 -37.16 -43.40 -28.37
C THR A 669 -36.68 -44.71 -28.93
N ASP A 670 -37.33 -45.79 -28.50
CA ASP A 670 -37.35 -47.04 -29.21
C ASP A 670 -37.76 -46.75 -30.68
N GLY A 671 -36.82 -46.94 -31.57
CA GLY A 671 -36.99 -46.75 -32.98
C GLY A 671 -35.69 -46.28 -33.60
N ALA A 672 -34.81 -47.20 -34.00
CA ALA A 672 -33.66 -46.92 -34.85
C ALA A 672 -34.18 -46.27 -36.13
N ALA A 673 -34.19 -44.93 -36.16
CA ALA A 673 -34.34 -44.20 -37.41
C ALA A 673 -33.09 -44.50 -38.25
N VAL A 674 -33.22 -45.39 -39.18
CA VAL A 674 -32.19 -45.66 -40.20
C VAL A 674 -31.92 -44.33 -40.91
N VAL A 675 -30.71 -43.77 -40.63
CA VAL A 675 -30.27 -42.53 -41.29
C VAL A 675 -30.14 -42.84 -42.77
N THR A 676 -31.13 -42.50 -43.57
CA THR A 676 -31.09 -42.69 -45.02
C THR A 676 -30.25 -41.55 -45.63
N LEU A 677 -29.06 -41.91 -46.08
CA LEU A 677 -28.20 -41.02 -46.85
C LEU A 677 -28.61 -41.06 -48.31
N SER A 678 -28.70 -39.91 -48.97
CA SER A 678 -28.82 -39.82 -50.42
C SER A 678 -27.59 -40.37 -51.11
N ASP A 679 -27.69 -40.73 -52.39
CA ASP A 679 -26.55 -41.28 -53.17
C ASP A 679 -25.33 -40.31 -53.10
N ARG A 680 -25.57 -39.01 -53.20
CA ARG A 680 -24.55 -37.98 -53.13
C ARG A 680 -23.92 -37.84 -51.70
N GLU A 681 -24.68 -38.07 -50.66
CA GLU A 681 -24.18 -38.07 -49.29
C GLU A 681 -23.38 -39.37 -49.01
N ARG A 682 -23.75 -40.49 -49.63
CA ARG A 682 -22.98 -41.74 -49.56
C ARG A 682 -21.66 -41.66 -50.29
N GLU A 683 -21.58 -40.98 -51.45
CA GLU A 683 -20.33 -40.71 -52.16
C GLU A 683 -19.42 -39.73 -51.41
N LEU A 684 -19.98 -38.74 -50.74
CA LEU A 684 -19.25 -37.70 -50.04
C LEU A 684 -18.64 -38.20 -48.70
N LEU A 685 -19.31 -39.09 -48.01
CA LEU A 685 -18.97 -39.50 -46.64
C LEU A 685 -17.58 -40.19 -46.58
N PRO A 686 -17.18 -41.12 -47.46
CA PRO A 686 -15.84 -41.70 -47.47
C PRO A 686 -14.74 -40.68 -47.77
N LEU A 687 -15.00 -39.71 -48.63
CA LEU A 687 -14.08 -38.66 -48.99
C LEU A 687 -13.86 -37.66 -47.83
N LEU A 688 -14.88 -37.46 -47.00
CA LEU A 688 -14.73 -36.70 -45.74
C LEU A 688 -13.91 -37.44 -44.67
N ALA A 689 -13.85 -38.78 -44.74
CA ALA A 689 -13.02 -39.59 -43.86
C ALA A 689 -11.51 -39.58 -44.25
N GLY A 690 -11.19 -39.16 -45.47
CA GLY A 690 -9.83 -39.03 -45.97
C GLY A 690 -9.19 -37.68 -45.64
N THR A 691 -8.02 -37.40 -46.24
CA THR A 691 -7.23 -36.18 -46.05
C THR A 691 -7.57 -35.04 -47.01
N LEU A 692 -8.48 -35.25 -47.94
CA LEU A 692 -8.83 -34.29 -48.99
C LEU A 692 -9.55 -33.05 -48.42
N SER A 693 -9.17 -31.87 -48.90
CA SER A 693 -9.87 -30.63 -48.64
C SER A 693 -11.24 -30.61 -49.35
N GLN A 694 -12.19 -29.79 -48.93
CA GLN A 694 -13.51 -29.66 -49.59
C GLN A 694 -13.40 -29.25 -51.05
N ARG A 695 -12.32 -28.57 -51.47
CA ARG A 695 -12.09 -28.18 -52.88
C ARG A 695 -11.66 -29.39 -53.70
N GLU A 696 -10.76 -30.22 -53.13
CA GLU A 696 -10.31 -31.45 -53.74
C GLU A 696 -11.43 -32.50 -53.84
N ILE A 697 -12.27 -32.59 -52.79
CA ILE A 697 -13.50 -33.42 -52.84
C ILE A 697 -14.43 -32.95 -53.98
N GLY A 698 -14.57 -31.63 -54.16
CA GLY A 698 -15.31 -31.08 -55.26
C GLY A 698 -14.76 -31.50 -56.65
N ALA A 699 -13.46 -31.50 -56.80
CA ALA A 699 -12.78 -31.96 -58.02
C ALA A 699 -13.03 -33.45 -58.28
N VAL A 700 -12.98 -34.30 -57.26
CA VAL A 700 -13.22 -35.75 -57.33
C VAL A 700 -14.67 -36.07 -57.71
N LEU A 701 -15.63 -35.34 -57.15
CA LEU A 701 -17.04 -35.56 -57.35
C LEU A 701 -17.64 -34.73 -58.50
N HIS A 702 -16.84 -33.95 -59.23
CA HIS A 702 -17.27 -33.00 -60.27
C HIS A 702 -18.31 -32.00 -59.79
N LEU A 703 -18.14 -31.49 -58.53
CA LEU A 703 -19.07 -30.54 -57.88
C LEU A 703 -18.35 -29.23 -57.59
N SER A 704 -19.14 -28.15 -57.57
CA SER A 704 -18.63 -26.86 -57.08
C SER A 704 -18.32 -26.91 -55.56
N LEU A 705 -17.34 -26.11 -55.09
CA LEU A 705 -17.05 -25.99 -53.66
C LEU A 705 -18.28 -25.66 -52.82
N ASN A 706 -19.17 -24.80 -53.32
CA ASN A 706 -20.41 -24.45 -52.65
C ASN A 706 -21.37 -25.62 -52.52
N THR A 707 -21.44 -26.46 -53.56
CA THR A 707 -22.25 -27.69 -53.58
C THR A 707 -21.71 -28.69 -52.54
N VAL A 708 -20.38 -28.89 -52.46
CA VAL A 708 -19.78 -29.74 -51.45
C VAL A 708 -20.05 -29.22 -50.03
N LYS A 709 -19.92 -27.91 -49.78
CA LYS A 709 -20.27 -27.29 -48.49
C LYS A 709 -21.73 -27.53 -48.10
N THR A 710 -22.63 -27.42 -49.07
CA THR A 710 -24.08 -27.64 -48.85
C THR A 710 -24.38 -29.08 -48.48
N HIS A 711 -23.84 -30.05 -49.25
CA HIS A 711 -24.02 -31.48 -48.97
C HIS A 711 -23.35 -31.88 -47.63
N SER A 712 -22.15 -31.36 -47.32
CA SER A 712 -21.51 -31.60 -46.04
C SER A 712 -22.36 -31.10 -44.87
N ARG A 713 -22.94 -29.89 -44.98
CA ARG A 713 -23.82 -29.34 -43.94
C ARG A 713 -25.10 -30.16 -43.74
N VAL A 714 -25.72 -30.65 -44.82
CA VAL A 714 -26.91 -31.52 -44.75
C VAL A 714 -26.52 -32.86 -44.11
N LEU A 715 -25.39 -33.44 -44.52
CA LEU A 715 -24.86 -34.69 -44.00
C LEU A 715 -24.57 -34.56 -42.47
N TYR A 716 -23.90 -33.48 -42.05
CA TYR A 716 -23.63 -33.26 -40.64
C TYR A 716 -24.91 -33.13 -39.82
N ARG A 717 -25.90 -32.43 -40.34
CA ARG A 717 -27.21 -32.33 -39.68
C ARG A 717 -27.93 -33.68 -39.57
N LYS A 718 -27.86 -34.54 -40.62
CA LYS A 718 -28.47 -35.88 -40.60
C LYS A 718 -27.76 -36.83 -39.63
N LEU A 719 -26.42 -36.71 -39.52
CA LEU A 719 -25.61 -37.47 -38.57
C LEU A 719 -25.63 -36.88 -37.16
N GLY A 720 -26.15 -35.66 -36.96
CA GLY A 720 -26.12 -34.96 -35.71
C GLY A 720 -24.70 -34.46 -35.35
N ALA A 721 -23.85 -34.24 -36.35
CA ALA A 721 -22.44 -33.86 -36.19
C ALA A 721 -22.25 -32.32 -36.22
N SER A 722 -21.31 -31.84 -35.45
CA SER A 722 -20.94 -30.41 -35.38
C SER A 722 -19.70 -30.07 -36.23
N SER A 723 -18.90 -31.08 -36.62
CA SER A 723 -17.66 -30.92 -37.37
C SER A 723 -17.45 -32.11 -38.35
N ARG A 724 -16.44 -31.96 -39.26
CA ARG A 724 -16.02 -33.04 -40.16
C ARG A 724 -15.55 -34.26 -39.37
N ALA A 725 -14.72 -34.07 -38.35
CA ALA A 725 -14.18 -35.16 -37.53
C ALA A 725 -15.31 -35.87 -36.75
N ASP A 726 -16.26 -35.10 -36.22
CA ASP A 726 -17.43 -35.59 -35.50
C ASP A 726 -18.36 -36.39 -36.42
N ALA A 727 -18.60 -35.92 -37.66
CA ALA A 727 -19.39 -36.63 -38.67
C ALA A 727 -18.79 -37.98 -39.07
N VAL A 728 -17.48 -38.04 -39.25
CA VAL A 728 -16.76 -39.30 -39.58
C VAL A 728 -16.82 -40.28 -38.39
N GLN A 729 -16.69 -39.80 -37.18
CA GLN A 729 -16.76 -40.63 -35.98
C GLN A 729 -18.16 -41.20 -35.75
N LEU A 730 -19.20 -40.39 -35.95
CA LEU A 730 -20.58 -40.82 -35.84
C LEU A 730 -20.97 -41.79 -36.95
N ALA A 731 -20.51 -41.53 -38.18
CA ALA A 731 -20.74 -42.44 -39.32
C ALA A 731 -20.11 -43.83 -39.09
N ARG A 732 -18.91 -43.91 -38.56
CA ARG A 732 -18.26 -45.18 -38.17
C ARG A 732 -19.04 -45.90 -37.06
N ARG A 733 -19.53 -45.19 -36.07
CA ARG A 733 -20.33 -45.76 -34.98
C ARG A 733 -21.71 -46.28 -35.46
N SER A 734 -22.22 -45.70 -36.50
CA SER A 734 -23.50 -46.07 -37.10
C SER A 734 -23.38 -47.08 -38.26
N GLY A 735 -22.20 -47.60 -38.55
CA GLY A 735 -21.95 -48.57 -39.62
C GLY A 735 -22.17 -48.00 -41.03
N LEU A 736 -22.04 -46.70 -41.24
CA LEU A 736 -22.21 -45.99 -42.51
C LEU A 736 -20.83 -45.73 -43.20
N LEU A 737 -19.75 -45.94 -42.49
CA LEU A 737 -18.35 -45.89 -42.92
C LEU A 737 -17.58 -47.12 -42.48
#